data_54acd3ee4dab4dc619ff75c81dda7131
#
_entry.id   54acd3ee4dab4dc619ff75c81dda7131
#
_cell.length_a   1.000
_cell.length_b   1.000
_cell.length_c   1.000
_cell.angle_alpha   90.00
_cell.angle_beta   90.00
_cell.angle_gamma   90.00
#
_symmetry.space_group_name_H-M   'P 1'
#
loop_
_entity.id
_entity.type
_entity.pdbx_description
1 polymer ?
#
loop_
_entity_poly.entity_id
_entity_poly.type
_entity_poly.pdbx_seq_one_letter_code
_entity_poly.pdbx_strand_id
1 'polypeptide(L)'
;MAMVIWLCMGCGSSNTTHGEAEMNRFISQLMKKMTLEEKIGQLNLASNWTYVTNATLSEEDVAIKQLKEGQMGALYGFTNPKQIRQLQEVAMQGRLGIPLMFGNDVIHGLTTTYPIPLAISTSWNLDLVEESARMAAREATAVGINWVFSPMVDICRDARWGRIAEGAGEDPYLGGEIAKAYVRGYQGTDLAADTTVMACVKHYALYGGAEAGRDYNSVFLSRQEAHNGFLNPYKQAALAGAGSYMSAFNEFEGVPASCNDYLLTEVLRQQWGFKGFVVSDATAVNEMMAHGIGDQAEVACRAVSAGLDMDMGSNAFVAHLAEAVRSGRVKEAAIDRACRLILEAKYKLGLFEDPYRYLVKGRDSLELFNEAQRGFARRLAQESQVLLKNEGNLLPLKKSARIALVGPLADNAAEMQGSWAASNRAGESVTILQGLREAVEGRGSVSYAEGSWIFLDAAHEERVKYGLLKIFRPDMPLPPVHTVPQQQLVAQAVAAARSADVVVACVGEINNMNGEGASRTNLDIPDAQQQLLKALKATGKPLVVVLCTGRPLTLNWEAENADAILNSWNLGHEAGHAIADVLFGDVNPSGKLTTSFPRNVGQLPLYYNHKNTGRPHPDEAPYQKFVSCYEDVVNAPLYCFGYGLSYTTFSYSAPQLSSNRLSKEGSVTVSVEVTNTGERDGQETVQLYIHDIYSSSTRPVQELRGFRKVMIKAGETQRVEFTLTQEDLKYYNHDLDYVCEPGDYEIMVGSNCRDVQKVTLTAE
;
A
#
# COMPACT_ATOMS: atom_id res chain seq x y z
N MET A 1 -16.15 -56.33 -11.99
CA MET A 1 -16.96 -55.46 -12.85
C MET A 1 -16.30 -54.08 -12.86
N ALA A 2 -16.08 -53.55 -14.02
CA ALA A 2 -15.05 -52.63 -14.44
C ALA A 2 -14.83 -51.38 -13.59
N MET A 3 -13.59 -51.19 -13.21
CA MET A 3 -12.94 -50.01 -12.66
C MET A 3 -12.64 -49.06 -13.84
N VAL A 4 -13.27 -47.87 -13.86
CA VAL A 4 -12.94 -46.82 -14.82
C VAL A 4 -11.99 -45.85 -14.15
N ILE A 5 -10.71 -45.98 -14.51
CA ILE A 5 -9.64 -45.03 -14.17
C ILE A 5 -9.78 -43.85 -15.13
N TRP A 6 -10.10 -42.65 -14.61
CA TRP A 6 -10.00 -41.42 -15.35
C TRP A 6 -8.59 -40.85 -15.21
N LEU A 7 -7.81 -40.98 -16.29
CA LEU A 7 -6.56 -40.23 -16.45
C LEU A 7 -6.91 -38.77 -16.79
N CYS A 8 -6.68 -37.87 -15.86
CA CYS A 8 -6.51 -36.45 -16.18
C CYS A 8 -5.07 -36.22 -16.66
N MET A 9 -4.84 -36.35 -17.95
CA MET A 9 -3.61 -35.90 -18.60
C MET A 9 -3.70 -34.40 -18.82
N GLY A 10 -2.61 -33.71 -18.39
CA GLY A 10 -2.45 -32.26 -18.48
C GLY A 10 -2.51 -31.72 -19.92
N CYS A 11 -3.40 -30.78 -20.12
CA CYS A 11 -3.47 -29.90 -21.29
C CYS A 11 -2.98 -28.48 -21.02
N GLY A 12 -2.18 -28.23 -19.96
CA GLY A 12 -1.69 -26.90 -19.62
C GLY A 12 -0.29 -26.53 -20.13
N SER A 13 0.57 -27.51 -20.43
CA SER A 13 1.98 -27.22 -20.71
C SER A 13 2.35 -27.04 -22.19
N SER A 14 1.52 -27.48 -23.14
CA SER A 14 1.84 -27.38 -24.58
C SER A 14 1.46 -26.02 -25.20
N ASN A 15 0.41 -25.35 -24.72
CA ASN A 15 0.00 -24.05 -25.28
C ASN A 15 0.91 -22.91 -24.82
N THR A 16 1.43 -22.94 -23.58
CA THR A 16 2.35 -21.92 -23.06
C THR A 16 3.69 -21.92 -23.80
N THR A 17 4.25 -23.09 -24.08
CA THR A 17 5.54 -23.20 -24.80
C THR A 17 5.44 -22.79 -26.27
N HIS A 18 4.30 -22.98 -26.93
CA HIS A 18 4.08 -22.50 -28.30
C HIS A 18 3.96 -20.97 -28.34
N GLY A 19 3.22 -20.35 -27.41
CA GLY A 19 3.06 -18.90 -27.33
C GLY A 19 4.39 -18.17 -27.03
N GLU A 20 5.20 -18.69 -26.12
CA GLU A 20 6.52 -18.15 -25.81
C GLU A 20 7.49 -18.25 -26.99
N ALA A 21 7.49 -19.35 -27.73
CA ALA A 21 8.33 -19.51 -28.92
C ALA A 21 7.94 -18.55 -30.03
N GLU A 22 6.64 -18.27 -30.19
CA GLU A 22 6.12 -17.31 -31.17
C GLU A 22 6.51 -15.88 -30.79
N MET A 23 6.29 -15.48 -29.54
CA MET A 23 6.72 -14.19 -28.99
C MET A 23 8.22 -13.97 -29.21
N ASN A 24 9.04 -14.92 -28.83
CA ASN A 24 10.49 -14.85 -28.98
C ASN A 24 10.93 -14.69 -30.45
N ARG A 25 10.26 -15.37 -31.37
CA ARG A 25 10.52 -15.26 -32.80
C ARG A 25 10.13 -13.88 -33.33
N PHE A 26 8.94 -13.41 -32.99
CA PHE A 26 8.43 -12.11 -33.40
C PHE A 26 9.35 -10.97 -32.91
N ILE A 27 9.68 -10.94 -31.61
CA ILE A 27 10.53 -9.90 -31.02
C ILE A 27 11.94 -9.95 -31.60
N SER A 28 12.53 -11.15 -31.79
CA SER A 28 13.85 -11.27 -32.40
C SER A 28 13.88 -10.74 -33.85
N GLN A 29 12.81 -10.93 -34.61
CA GLN A 29 12.69 -10.38 -35.96
C GLN A 29 12.50 -8.86 -35.96
N LEU A 30 11.72 -8.32 -35.01
CA LEU A 30 11.52 -6.89 -34.84
C LEU A 30 12.85 -6.20 -34.46
N MET A 31 13.55 -6.69 -33.45
CA MET A 31 14.81 -6.14 -32.98
C MET A 31 15.91 -6.11 -34.06
N LYS A 32 15.94 -7.09 -34.98
CA LYS A 32 16.87 -7.09 -36.11
C LYS A 32 16.64 -5.93 -37.09
N LYS A 33 15.45 -5.32 -37.10
CA LYS A 33 15.09 -4.17 -37.94
C LYS A 33 15.33 -2.83 -37.25
N MET A 34 15.50 -2.84 -35.89
CA MET A 34 15.67 -1.64 -35.10
C MET A 34 17.10 -1.12 -35.19
N THR A 35 17.23 0.22 -35.25
CA THR A 35 18.52 0.91 -35.01
C THR A 35 18.82 0.94 -33.51
N LEU A 36 20.05 1.29 -33.15
CA LEU A 36 20.43 1.47 -31.74
C LEU A 36 19.56 2.54 -31.07
N GLU A 37 19.30 3.64 -31.73
CA GLU A 37 18.48 4.76 -31.24
C GLU A 37 17.03 4.33 -31.01
N GLU A 38 16.45 3.54 -31.90
CA GLU A 38 15.09 3.00 -31.73
C GLU A 38 15.01 1.99 -30.58
N LYS A 39 16.06 1.16 -30.36
CA LYS A 39 16.14 0.29 -29.18
C LYS A 39 16.19 1.11 -27.88
N ILE A 40 17.05 2.16 -27.84
CA ILE A 40 17.17 3.06 -26.69
C ILE A 40 15.86 3.83 -26.46
N GLY A 41 15.18 4.24 -27.53
CA GLY A 41 13.88 4.89 -27.43
C GLY A 41 12.82 4.06 -26.68
N GLN A 42 12.86 2.72 -26.83
CA GLN A 42 11.95 1.85 -26.03
C GLN A 42 12.23 1.89 -24.52
N LEU A 43 13.43 2.31 -24.12
CA LEU A 43 13.86 2.42 -22.72
C LEU A 43 13.44 3.77 -22.08
N ASN A 44 12.65 4.57 -22.77
CA ASN A 44 12.24 5.90 -22.30
C ASN A 44 10.76 5.93 -21.94
N LEU A 45 10.47 6.32 -20.70
CA LEU A 45 9.14 6.59 -20.17
C LEU A 45 8.99 8.09 -19.92
N ALA A 46 8.17 8.77 -20.72
CA ALA A 46 8.00 10.21 -20.63
C ALA A 46 6.66 10.60 -19.99
N SER A 47 6.63 11.75 -19.29
CA SER A 47 5.45 12.23 -18.58
C SER A 47 4.58 13.15 -19.44
N ASN A 48 3.30 13.29 -19.06
CA ASN A 48 2.40 14.29 -19.63
C ASN A 48 2.86 15.73 -19.35
N TRP A 49 3.60 15.96 -18.25
CA TRP A 49 4.12 17.29 -17.88
C TRP A 49 5.09 17.87 -18.92
N THR A 50 5.79 17.00 -19.64
CA THR A 50 6.77 17.39 -20.65
C THR A 50 6.13 17.75 -21.98
N TYR A 51 4.89 17.27 -22.26
CA TYR A 51 4.36 17.22 -23.62
C TYR A 51 2.97 17.84 -23.82
N VAL A 52 2.25 18.23 -22.79
CA VAL A 52 0.86 18.73 -22.92
C VAL A 52 0.66 20.02 -22.17
N THR A 53 1.24 21.10 -22.66
CA THR A 53 0.85 22.46 -22.24
C THR A 53 -0.33 23.02 -23.06
N ASN A 54 -0.72 22.40 -24.17
CA ASN A 54 -1.79 22.87 -25.07
C ASN A 54 -2.72 21.74 -25.52
N ALA A 55 -4.01 22.04 -25.60
CA ALA A 55 -5.10 21.12 -25.94
C ALA A 55 -5.09 20.58 -27.40
N THR A 56 -4.13 20.97 -28.22
CA THR A 56 -3.97 20.52 -29.62
C THR A 56 -2.52 20.08 -29.83
N LEU A 57 -2.32 18.79 -30.10
CA LEU A 57 -1.06 18.23 -30.53
C LEU A 57 -0.77 18.78 -31.97
N SER A 58 0.28 19.55 -32.12
CA SER A 58 0.73 20.03 -33.46
C SER A 58 1.88 19.17 -33.98
N GLU A 59 2.00 19.04 -35.31
CA GLU A 59 3.12 18.31 -35.91
C GLU A 59 4.50 18.96 -35.67
N GLU A 60 4.50 20.21 -35.21
CA GLU A 60 5.70 20.98 -34.88
C GLU A 60 6.19 20.70 -33.44
N ASP A 61 5.38 20.03 -32.59
CA ASP A 61 5.77 19.69 -31.24
C ASP A 61 6.94 18.71 -31.22
N VAL A 62 7.98 19.02 -30.46
CA VAL A 62 9.19 18.19 -30.30
C VAL A 62 8.83 16.77 -29.87
N ALA A 63 7.84 16.65 -29.03
CA ALA A 63 7.34 15.36 -28.53
C ALA A 63 6.70 14.49 -29.63
N ILE A 64 5.88 15.09 -30.48
CA ILE A 64 5.27 14.38 -31.62
C ILE A 64 6.34 13.87 -32.56
N LYS A 65 7.37 14.69 -32.83
CA LYS A 65 8.52 14.29 -33.63
C LYS A 65 9.27 13.11 -32.98
N GLN A 66 9.58 13.20 -31.70
CA GLN A 66 10.25 12.13 -30.95
C GLN A 66 9.44 10.81 -30.95
N LEU A 67 8.10 10.89 -30.84
CA LEU A 67 7.22 9.72 -30.95
C LEU A 67 7.32 9.07 -32.34
N LYS A 68 7.25 9.88 -33.41
CA LYS A 68 7.39 9.40 -34.83
C LYS A 68 8.77 8.79 -35.09
N GLU A 69 9.80 9.30 -34.42
CA GLU A 69 11.17 8.79 -34.50
C GLU A 69 11.42 7.55 -33.63
N GLY A 70 10.42 7.09 -32.87
CA GLY A 70 10.52 5.92 -32.03
C GLY A 70 11.37 6.12 -30.76
N GLN A 71 11.51 7.36 -30.28
CA GLN A 71 12.32 7.72 -29.11
C GLN A 71 11.58 7.56 -27.77
N MET A 72 10.38 6.96 -27.76
CA MET A 72 9.59 6.72 -26.56
C MET A 72 8.98 5.32 -26.58
N GLY A 73 9.21 4.57 -25.51
CA GLY A 73 8.62 3.24 -25.30
C GLY A 73 7.28 3.28 -24.58
N ALA A 74 7.09 4.26 -23.70
CA ALA A 74 5.89 4.42 -22.90
C ALA A 74 5.65 5.88 -22.51
N LEU A 75 4.41 6.18 -22.12
CA LEU A 75 3.98 7.47 -21.57
C LEU A 75 3.22 7.26 -20.27
N TYR A 76 3.25 8.25 -19.35
CA TYR A 76 2.48 8.17 -18.10
C TYR A 76 1.77 9.48 -17.76
N GLY A 77 0.76 9.37 -16.86
CA GLY A 77 0.00 10.51 -16.36
C GLY A 77 -1.17 10.94 -17.27
N PHE A 78 -1.54 10.14 -18.27
CA PHE A 78 -2.69 10.39 -19.14
C PHE A 78 -3.90 9.58 -18.66
N THR A 79 -5.07 10.25 -18.62
CA THR A 79 -6.35 9.63 -18.23
C THR A 79 -7.48 9.93 -19.22
N ASN A 80 -7.18 10.67 -20.30
CA ASN A 80 -8.16 11.00 -21.33
C ASN A 80 -8.02 10.02 -22.50
N PRO A 81 -9.03 9.16 -22.77
CA PRO A 81 -8.94 8.14 -23.82
C PRO A 81 -8.77 8.72 -25.24
N LYS A 82 -9.25 9.94 -25.48
CA LYS A 82 -9.03 10.60 -26.80
C LYS A 82 -7.57 11.01 -27.00
N GLN A 83 -6.94 11.56 -25.95
CA GLN A 83 -5.51 11.91 -26.01
C GLN A 83 -4.63 10.67 -26.16
N ILE A 84 -4.92 9.62 -25.36
CA ILE A 84 -4.23 8.32 -25.43
C ILE A 84 -4.32 7.75 -26.85
N ARG A 85 -5.52 7.78 -27.46
CA ARG A 85 -5.70 7.32 -28.85
C ARG A 85 -4.85 8.13 -29.84
N GLN A 86 -4.86 9.46 -29.76
CA GLN A 86 -4.08 10.33 -30.64
C GLN A 86 -2.59 10.05 -30.52
N LEU A 87 -2.06 9.90 -29.31
CA LEU A 87 -0.65 9.58 -29.07
C LEU A 87 -0.28 8.20 -29.61
N GLN A 88 -1.16 7.21 -29.45
CA GLN A 88 -0.96 5.88 -30.02
C GLN A 88 -0.97 5.90 -31.56
N GLU A 89 -1.88 6.67 -32.17
CA GLU A 89 -1.94 6.85 -33.62
C GLU A 89 -0.65 7.48 -34.18
N VAL A 90 -0.08 8.45 -33.45
CA VAL A 90 1.22 9.05 -33.80
C VAL A 90 2.35 8.04 -33.71
N ALA A 91 2.43 7.26 -32.62
CA ALA A 91 3.45 6.22 -32.45
C ALA A 91 3.38 5.14 -33.55
N MET A 92 2.17 4.77 -33.95
CA MET A 92 1.95 3.78 -35.03
C MET A 92 2.34 4.29 -36.43
N GLN A 93 2.51 5.62 -36.63
CA GLN A 93 3.07 6.19 -37.86
C GLN A 93 4.59 6.12 -37.93
N GLY A 94 5.27 5.76 -36.82
CA GLY A 94 6.70 5.54 -36.78
C GLY A 94 7.13 4.42 -37.74
N ARG A 95 8.41 4.41 -38.13
CA ARG A 95 8.98 3.47 -39.11
C ARG A 95 8.68 1.99 -38.87
N LEU A 96 8.61 1.58 -37.61
CA LEU A 96 8.36 0.19 -37.21
C LEU A 96 6.96 -0.04 -36.63
N GLY A 97 6.17 1.01 -36.41
CA GLY A 97 4.83 0.92 -35.86
C GLY A 97 4.78 0.22 -34.52
N ILE A 98 5.70 0.56 -33.60
CA ILE A 98 5.76 -0.05 -32.26
C ILE A 98 4.79 0.70 -31.36
N PRO A 99 3.79 0.02 -30.74
CA PRO A 99 2.81 0.66 -29.86
C PRO A 99 3.44 1.15 -28.56
N LEU A 100 2.83 2.17 -27.95
CA LEU A 100 3.17 2.67 -26.61
C LEU A 100 2.48 1.85 -25.51
N MET A 101 3.13 1.76 -24.35
CA MET A 101 2.45 1.49 -23.08
C MET A 101 2.02 2.81 -22.44
N PHE A 102 0.90 2.79 -21.72
CA PHE A 102 0.40 3.93 -20.96
C PHE A 102 0.34 3.57 -19.48
N GLY A 103 1.20 4.23 -18.69
CA GLY A 103 1.34 4.03 -17.26
C GLY A 103 0.62 5.10 -16.44
N ASN A 104 0.20 4.74 -15.21
CA ASN A 104 -0.28 5.72 -14.24
C ASN A 104 -0.20 5.19 -12.80
N ASP A 105 -0.18 6.13 -11.83
CA ASP A 105 -0.33 5.81 -10.41
C ASP A 105 -1.81 5.52 -10.09
N VAL A 106 -2.14 4.24 -10.02
CA VAL A 106 -3.46 3.75 -9.64
C VAL A 106 -3.29 3.01 -8.31
N ILE A 107 -3.00 3.77 -7.25
CA ILE A 107 -2.58 3.22 -5.95
C ILE A 107 -3.76 2.62 -5.19
N HIS A 108 -4.91 3.32 -5.16
CA HIS A 108 -6.14 2.83 -4.53
C HIS A 108 -7.39 3.28 -5.32
N GLY A 109 -7.41 2.91 -6.60
CA GLY A 109 -8.46 3.27 -7.56
C GLY A 109 -8.02 4.37 -8.51
N LEU A 110 -8.81 4.61 -9.56
CA LEU A 110 -8.57 5.66 -10.54
C LEU A 110 -9.61 6.78 -10.42
N THR A 111 -10.82 6.59 -10.94
CA THR A 111 -11.92 7.55 -10.82
C THR A 111 -12.69 7.32 -9.55
N THR A 112 -12.97 6.07 -9.20
CA THR A 112 -13.47 5.69 -7.88
C THR A 112 -12.27 5.51 -6.95
N THR A 113 -12.19 6.33 -5.90
CA THR A 113 -11.15 6.18 -4.86
C THR A 113 -11.65 5.21 -3.80
N TYR A 114 -10.85 4.18 -3.53
CA TYR A 114 -11.00 3.23 -2.43
C TYR A 114 -10.28 3.73 -1.18
N PRO A 115 -10.38 3.03 -0.03
CA PRO A 115 -9.51 3.29 1.11
C PRO A 115 -8.03 3.27 0.71
N ILE A 116 -7.20 4.03 1.42
CA ILE A 116 -5.74 3.97 1.23
C ILE A 116 -5.23 2.55 1.47
N PRO A 117 -4.12 2.11 0.85
CA PRO A 117 -3.62 0.73 0.98
C PRO A 117 -3.38 0.29 2.41
N LEU A 118 -2.90 1.18 3.30
CA LEU A 118 -2.77 0.87 4.72
C LEU A 118 -4.13 0.50 5.36
N ALA A 119 -5.20 1.22 5.01
CA ALA A 119 -6.56 0.89 5.46
C ALA A 119 -7.04 -0.44 4.87
N ILE A 120 -6.84 -0.66 3.57
CA ILE A 120 -7.19 -1.94 2.92
C ILE A 120 -6.51 -3.11 3.62
N SER A 121 -5.25 -2.97 4.00
CA SER A 121 -4.49 -4.02 4.70
C SER A 121 -5.14 -4.42 6.03
N THR A 122 -5.74 -3.47 6.77
CA THR A 122 -6.41 -3.75 8.04
C THR A 122 -7.68 -4.59 7.93
N SER A 123 -8.19 -4.79 6.71
CA SER A 123 -9.27 -5.75 6.47
C SER A 123 -8.84 -7.20 6.71
N TRP A 124 -7.56 -7.53 6.55
CA TRP A 124 -7.02 -8.91 6.56
C TRP A 124 -7.77 -9.85 5.61
N ASN A 125 -8.39 -9.29 4.58
CA ASN A 125 -9.23 -10.00 3.61
C ASN A 125 -8.58 -9.95 2.22
N LEU A 126 -7.81 -10.99 1.88
CA LEU A 126 -7.05 -11.04 0.63
C LEU A 126 -7.96 -11.05 -0.60
N ASP A 127 -9.18 -11.57 -0.50
CA ASP A 127 -10.14 -11.57 -1.61
C ASP A 127 -10.59 -10.14 -1.92
N LEU A 128 -10.82 -9.31 -0.88
CA LEU A 128 -11.14 -7.90 -1.08
C LEU A 128 -9.95 -7.10 -1.63
N VAL A 129 -8.72 -7.44 -1.21
CA VAL A 129 -7.50 -6.82 -1.77
C VAL A 129 -7.40 -7.15 -3.27
N GLU A 130 -7.55 -8.41 -3.65
CA GLU A 130 -7.53 -8.83 -5.05
C GLU A 130 -8.65 -8.18 -5.87
N GLU A 131 -9.89 -8.14 -5.31
CA GLU A 131 -11.03 -7.49 -5.95
C GLU A 131 -10.80 -5.98 -6.13
N SER A 132 -10.16 -5.29 -5.16
CA SER A 132 -9.85 -3.85 -5.26
C SER A 132 -8.93 -3.55 -6.44
N ALA A 133 -7.89 -4.35 -6.62
CA ALA A 133 -6.99 -4.26 -7.76
C ALA A 133 -7.70 -4.56 -9.09
N ARG A 134 -8.59 -5.56 -9.10
CA ARG A 134 -9.40 -5.91 -10.26
C ARG A 134 -10.33 -4.77 -10.67
N MET A 135 -11.03 -4.16 -9.71
CA MET A 135 -11.94 -3.05 -9.95
C MET A 135 -11.18 -1.80 -10.43
N ALA A 136 -10.01 -1.52 -9.84
CA ALA A 136 -9.13 -0.43 -10.28
C ALA A 136 -8.59 -0.67 -11.72
N ALA A 137 -8.22 -1.91 -12.06
CA ALA A 137 -7.78 -2.27 -13.41
C ALA A 137 -8.87 -2.04 -14.46
N ARG A 138 -10.14 -2.33 -14.13
CA ARG A 138 -11.27 -2.08 -15.03
C ARG A 138 -11.45 -0.61 -15.35
N GLU A 139 -11.37 0.28 -14.35
CA GLU A 139 -11.41 1.72 -14.59
C GLU A 139 -10.20 2.21 -15.39
N ALA A 140 -8.99 1.73 -15.04
CA ALA A 140 -7.76 2.10 -15.72
C ALA A 140 -7.80 1.74 -17.21
N THR A 141 -8.20 0.51 -17.52
CA THR A 141 -8.32 0.05 -18.90
C THR A 141 -9.41 0.75 -19.69
N ALA A 142 -10.48 1.17 -19.03
CA ALA A 142 -11.58 1.90 -19.67
C ALA A 142 -11.14 3.28 -20.22
N VAL A 143 -10.05 3.85 -19.70
CA VAL A 143 -9.46 5.10 -20.22
C VAL A 143 -8.22 4.88 -21.08
N GLY A 144 -7.77 3.63 -21.26
CA GLY A 144 -6.61 3.28 -22.09
C GLY A 144 -5.32 3.05 -21.35
N ILE A 145 -5.30 3.09 -20.02
CA ILE A 145 -4.15 2.71 -19.18
C ILE A 145 -3.99 1.20 -19.22
N ASN A 146 -2.77 0.71 -19.46
CA ASN A 146 -2.46 -0.72 -19.53
C ASN A 146 -1.30 -1.15 -18.60
N TRP A 147 -0.76 -0.19 -17.84
CA TRP A 147 0.32 -0.37 -16.90
C TRP A 147 0.08 0.50 -15.66
N VAL A 148 0.14 -0.06 -14.45
CA VAL A 148 -0.10 0.68 -13.20
C VAL A 148 1.11 0.61 -12.29
N PHE A 149 1.47 1.75 -11.66
CA PHE A 149 2.59 1.86 -10.72
C PHE A 149 2.14 1.43 -9.31
N SER A 150 1.67 0.20 -9.23
CA SER A 150 1.10 -0.45 -8.05
C SER A 150 1.29 -1.98 -8.18
N PRO A 151 1.43 -2.73 -7.06
CA PRO A 151 1.34 -2.29 -5.67
C PRO A 151 2.63 -1.64 -5.14
N MET A 152 2.47 -0.75 -4.16
CA MET A 152 3.56 -0.34 -3.28
C MET A 152 3.65 -1.36 -2.14
N VAL A 153 4.84 -1.95 -1.95
CA VAL A 153 5.04 -3.08 -1.03
C VAL A 153 6.14 -2.85 -0.01
N ASP A 154 6.55 -1.60 0.17
CA ASP A 154 7.54 -1.20 1.16
C ASP A 154 7.06 -1.52 2.58
N ILE A 155 7.88 -2.25 3.35
CA ILE A 155 7.66 -2.45 4.77
C ILE A 155 8.06 -1.18 5.52
N CYS A 156 7.17 -0.67 6.36
CA CYS A 156 7.41 0.53 7.15
C CYS A 156 7.30 0.23 8.65
N ARG A 157 8.37 0.54 9.39
CA ARG A 157 8.47 0.40 10.85
C ARG A 157 8.55 1.75 11.58
N ASP A 158 8.48 2.84 10.81
CA ASP A 158 8.59 4.22 11.31
C ASP A 158 7.43 5.06 10.80
N ALA A 159 6.43 5.30 11.66
CA ALA A 159 5.22 6.05 11.32
C ALA A 159 5.48 7.53 10.96
N ARG A 160 6.71 8.04 11.14
CA ARG A 160 7.10 9.38 10.68
C ARG A 160 7.15 9.46 9.15
N TRP A 161 7.41 8.34 8.47
CA TRP A 161 7.40 8.26 7.01
C TRP A 161 5.98 8.34 6.45
N GLY A 162 5.73 9.34 5.61
CA GLY A 162 4.38 9.61 5.10
C GLY A 162 3.85 8.53 4.18
N ARG A 163 4.73 7.87 3.42
CA ARG A 163 4.35 6.84 2.46
C ARG A 163 3.93 5.51 3.10
N ILE A 164 3.97 5.38 4.43
CA ILE A 164 3.32 4.26 5.12
C ILE A 164 1.85 4.10 4.70
N ALA A 165 1.18 5.21 4.33
CA ALA A 165 -0.20 5.21 3.83
C ALA A 165 -0.41 4.37 2.57
N GLU A 166 0.64 4.18 1.76
CA GLU A 166 0.59 3.50 0.46
C GLU A 166 0.85 1.98 0.57
N GLY A 167 1.32 1.49 1.71
CA GLY A 167 1.75 0.11 1.93
C GLY A 167 0.82 -0.72 2.82
N ALA A 168 1.31 -1.89 3.24
CA ALA A 168 0.58 -2.84 4.07
C ALA A 168 1.05 -2.86 5.55
N GLY A 169 1.83 -1.85 5.98
CA GLY A 169 2.32 -1.72 7.35
C GLY A 169 3.68 -2.36 7.60
N GLU A 170 3.85 -2.99 8.79
CA GLU A 170 5.17 -3.37 9.32
C GLU A 170 5.57 -4.83 9.09
N ASP A 171 4.61 -5.71 8.73
CA ASP A 171 4.83 -7.15 8.70
C ASP A 171 5.21 -7.69 7.31
N PRO A 172 6.36 -8.40 7.19
CA PRO A 172 6.83 -8.94 5.92
C PRO A 172 5.94 -10.05 5.32
N TYR A 173 5.32 -10.89 6.16
CA TYR A 173 4.48 -12.00 5.69
C TYR A 173 3.15 -11.47 5.15
N LEU A 174 2.45 -10.66 5.94
CA LEU A 174 1.19 -10.03 5.51
C LEU A 174 1.39 -9.16 4.28
N GLY A 175 2.46 -8.34 4.26
CA GLY A 175 2.84 -7.53 3.10
C GLY A 175 3.07 -8.37 1.85
N GLY A 176 3.68 -9.55 1.99
CA GLY A 176 3.87 -10.51 0.90
C GLY A 176 2.56 -11.10 0.37
N GLU A 177 1.64 -11.51 1.26
CA GLU A 177 0.33 -12.05 0.87
C GLU A 177 -0.53 -10.98 0.16
N ILE A 178 -0.52 -9.74 0.68
CA ILE A 178 -1.20 -8.60 0.07
C ILE A 178 -0.59 -8.27 -1.30
N ALA A 179 0.75 -8.28 -1.43
CA ALA A 179 1.42 -8.06 -2.71
C ALA A 179 0.99 -9.08 -3.78
N LYS A 180 0.90 -10.37 -3.40
CA LYS A 180 0.38 -11.42 -4.31
C LYS A 180 -1.06 -11.15 -4.73
N ALA A 181 -1.92 -10.74 -3.80
CA ALA A 181 -3.33 -10.45 -4.09
C ALA A 181 -3.47 -9.28 -5.07
N TYR A 182 -2.72 -8.18 -4.87
CA TYR A 182 -2.69 -7.06 -5.80
C TYR A 182 -2.25 -7.47 -7.21
N VAL A 183 -1.13 -8.21 -7.33
CA VAL A 183 -0.62 -8.68 -8.63
C VAL A 183 -1.66 -9.52 -9.36
N ARG A 184 -2.29 -10.49 -8.66
CA ARG A 184 -3.37 -11.31 -9.25
C ARG A 184 -4.58 -10.45 -9.63
N GLY A 185 -4.94 -9.50 -8.80
CA GLY A 185 -6.04 -8.58 -9.04
C GLY A 185 -5.81 -7.75 -10.30
N TYR A 186 -4.68 -7.09 -10.46
CA TYR A 186 -4.36 -6.27 -11.63
C TYR A 186 -4.20 -7.10 -12.92
N GLN A 187 -3.44 -8.19 -12.87
CA GLN A 187 -3.03 -8.93 -14.06
C GLN A 187 -3.99 -10.06 -14.46
N GLY A 188 -4.83 -10.53 -13.54
CA GLY A 188 -5.74 -11.63 -13.81
C GLY A 188 -5.03 -12.91 -14.22
N THR A 189 -5.75 -13.74 -14.96
CA THR A 189 -5.23 -14.98 -15.54
C THR A 189 -4.75 -14.79 -16.98
N ASP A 190 -5.11 -13.68 -17.63
CA ASP A 190 -4.70 -13.30 -18.98
C ASP A 190 -4.39 -11.81 -19.01
N LEU A 191 -3.11 -11.48 -19.12
CA LEU A 191 -2.64 -10.10 -19.19
C LEU A 191 -3.03 -9.39 -20.50
N ALA A 192 -3.35 -10.15 -21.55
CA ALA A 192 -3.83 -9.61 -22.81
C ALA A 192 -5.33 -9.30 -22.82
N ALA A 193 -6.08 -9.58 -21.75
CA ALA A 193 -7.48 -9.17 -21.64
C ALA A 193 -7.59 -7.63 -21.60
N ASP A 194 -8.65 -7.09 -22.18
CA ASP A 194 -8.89 -5.63 -22.23
C ASP A 194 -9.34 -5.04 -20.88
N THR A 195 -9.43 -5.86 -19.83
CA THR A 195 -9.82 -5.50 -18.46
C THR A 195 -8.69 -5.69 -17.44
N THR A 196 -7.50 -6.10 -17.88
CA THR A 196 -6.32 -6.33 -17.04
C THR A 196 -5.22 -5.33 -17.35
N VAL A 197 -4.38 -5.03 -16.38
CA VAL A 197 -3.25 -4.13 -16.50
C VAL A 197 -1.98 -4.81 -15.98
N MET A 198 -0.83 -4.43 -16.48
CA MET A 198 0.45 -4.86 -15.93
C MET A 198 0.72 -4.17 -14.59
N ALA A 199 1.04 -4.92 -13.57
CA ALA A 199 1.47 -4.41 -12.27
C ALA A 199 2.93 -3.96 -12.31
N CYS A 200 3.24 -2.88 -11.57
CA CYS A 200 4.59 -2.42 -11.32
C CYS A 200 4.82 -2.33 -9.81
N VAL A 201 5.59 -3.27 -9.29
CA VAL A 201 5.87 -3.37 -7.86
C VAL A 201 6.89 -2.32 -7.43
N LYS A 202 6.56 -1.51 -6.40
CA LYS A 202 7.41 -0.40 -5.98
C LYS A 202 7.52 -0.31 -4.46
N HIS A 203 8.58 0.36 -3.94
CA HIS A 203 9.75 0.89 -4.64
C HIS A 203 10.94 -0.02 -4.36
N TYR A 204 11.48 -0.67 -5.36
CA TYR A 204 12.52 -1.69 -5.23
C TYR A 204 13.91 -1.05 -5.11
N ALA A 205 14.54 -1.05 -3.88
CA ALA A 205 14.03 -1.73 -2.73
C ALA A 205 14.38 -1.01 -1.42
N LEU A 206 13.71 -1.43 -0.34
CA LEU A 206 14.02 -1.06 1.04
C LEU A 206 13.61 0.37 1.43
N TYR A 207 12.88 1.09 0.61
CA TYR A 207 12.58 2.51 0.78
C TYR A 207 11.82 2.83 2.09
N GLY A 208 10.97 1.93 2.59
CA GLY A 208 10.30 2.06 3.88
C GLY A 208 11.23 1.99 5.11
N GLY A 209 12.53 1.68 4.92
CA GLY A 209 13.57 1.70 5.92
C GLY A 209 14.33 3.04 6.03
N ALA A 210 13.83 4.12 5.41
CA ALA A 210 14.46 5.43 5.41
C ALA A 210 14.72 5.96 6.83
N GLU A 211 15.95 6.41 7.10
CA GLU A 211 16.36 6.90 8.43
C GLU A 211 15.46 8.01 8.94
N ALA A 212 15.06 7.89 10.22
CA ALA A 212 14.20 8.81 10.94
C ALA A 212 12.81 9.01 10.27
N GLY A 213 12.37 8.08 9.44
CA GLY A 213 11.11 8.20 8.69
C GLY A 213 11.07 9.40 7.75
N ARG A 214 12.24 9.94 7.37
CA ARG A 214 12.34 11.07 6.47
C ARG A 214 12.39 10.58 5.03
N ASP A 215 11.41 10.99 4.24
CA ASP A 215 11.30 10.59 2.84
C ASP A 215 12.56 10.96 2.03
N TYR A 216 12.92 10.15 1.05
CA TYR A 216 14.12 10.27 0.21
C TYR A 216 15.45 10.15 0.97
N ASN A 217 15.44 9.65 2.22
CA ASN A 217 16.64 9.53 3.03
C ASN A 217 17.33 8.17 2.86
N SER A 218 18.55 8.09 3.36
CA SER A 218 19.40 6.90 3.37
C SER A 218 18.78 5.72 4.11
N VAL A 219 19.16 4.50 3.71
CA VAL A 219 18.71 3.25 4.33
C VAL A 219 19.90 2.48 4.88
N PHE A 220 19.91 2.20 6.19
CA PHE A 220 20.96 1.43 6.87
C PHE A 220 20.42 0.09 7.38
N LEU A 221 20.55 -0.93 6.57
CA LEU A 221 20.15 -2.30 6.87
C LEU A 221 21.26 -3.27 6.51
N SER A 222 21.43 -4.34 7.29
CA SER A 222 22.24 -5.48 6.86
C SER A 222 21.52 -6.25 5.75
N ARG A 223 22.27 -6.99 4.92
CA ARG A 223 21.66 -7.90 3.92
C ARG A 223 20.75 -8.93 4.57
N GLN A 224 21.11 -9.45 5.74
CA GLN A 224 20.29 -10.40 6.48
C GLN A 224 18.94 -9.78 6.88
N GLU A 225 18.92 -8.56 7.41
CA GLU A 225 17.69 -7.86 7.76
C GLU A 225 16.88 -7.50 6.52
N ALA A 226 17.55 -7.09 5.43
CA ALA A 226 16.88 -6.83 4.16
C ALA A 226 16.13 -8.09 3.66
N HIS A 227 16.77 -9.26 3.65
CA HIS A 227 16.17 -10.51 3.18
C HIS A 227 15.07 -11.06 4.10
N ASN A 228 15.26 -11.02 5.42
CA ASN A 228 14.27 -11.53 6.39
C ASN A 228 13.07 -10.61 6.56
N GLY A 229 13.23 -9.31 6.31
CA GLY A 229 12.20 -8.31 6.51
C GLY A 229 11.73 -7.67 5.19
N PHE A 230 12.44 -6.65 4.77
CA PHE A 230 12.01 -5.69 3.76
C PHE A 230 11.86 -6.26 2.33
N LEU A 231 12.67 -7.23 1.94
CA LEU A 231 12.65 -7.82 0.59
C LEU A 231 11.55 -8.87 0.38
N ASN A 232 10.95 -9.40 1.45
CA ASN A 232 9.98 -10.48 1.32
C ASN A 232 8.74 -10.10 0.47
N PRO A 233 8.08 -8.94 0.65
CA PRO A 233 6.90 -8.60 -0.17
C PRO A 233 7.23 -8.49 -1.66
N TYR A 234 8.40 -7.96 -2.01
CA TYR A 234 8.87 -7.93 -3.40
C TYR A 234 9.07 -9.34 -3.95
N LYS A 235 9.74 -10.23 -3.17
CA LYS A 235 9.92 -11.64 -3.57
C LYS A 235 8.58 -12.30 -3.85
N GLN A 236 7.60 -12.10 -2.98
CA GLN A 236 6.26 -12.68 -3.14
C GLN A 236 5.54 -12.14 -4.38
N ALA A 237 5.68 -10.84 -4.69
CA ALA A 237 5.15 -10.27 -5.92
C ALA A 237 5.82 -10.84 -7.18
N ALA A 238 7.14 -11.06 -7.16
CA ALA A 238 7.86 -11.72 -8.26
C ALA A 238 7.35 -13.14 -8.50
N LEU A 239 7.18 -13.90 -7.42
CA LEU A 239 6.63 -15.27 -7.48
C LEU A 239 5.17 -15.29 -7.95
N ALA A 240 4.39 -14.24 -7.69
CA ALA A 240 3.04 -14.06 -8.22
C ALA A 240 3.01 -13.64 -9.71
N GLY A 241 4.17 -13.41 -10.33
CA GLY A 241 4.29 -13.10 -11.75
C GLY A 241 4.13 -11.63 -12.11
N ALA A 242 4.47 -10.69 -11.21
CA ALA A 242 4.47 -9.26 -11.51
C ALA A 242 5.22 -8.96 -12.81
N GLY A 243 4.65 -8.10 -13.67
CA GLY A 243 5.21 -7.81 -15.00
C GLY A 243 6.36 -6.81 -14.99
N SER A 244 6.42 -5.93 -14.00
CA SER A 244 7.45 -4.92 -13.87
C SER A 244 7.73 -4.53 -12.42
N TYR A 245 8.89 -3.89 -12.20
CA TYR A 245 9.32 -3.31 -10.93
C TYR A 245 9.73 -1.85 -11.14
N MET A 246 9.60 -1.03 -10.11
CA MET A 246 10.11 0.33 -10.08
C MET A 246 11.22 0.43 -9.03
N SER A 247 12.43 0.90 -9.43
CA SER A 247 13.54 1.08 -8.49
C SER A 247 13.30 2.29 -7.58
N ALA A 248 13.76 2.19 -6.34
CA ALA A 248 13.60 3.22 -5.31
C ALA A 248 14.56 4.40 -5.48
N PHE A 249 14.33 5.49 -4.72
CA PHE A 249 15.17 6.68 -4.67
C PHE A 249 16.42 6.51 -3.78
N ASN A 250 16.32 5.70 -2.71
CA ASN A 250 17.36 5.51 -1.72
C ASN A 250 18.53 4.68 -2.24
N GLU A 251 19.64 4.77 -1.54
CA GLU A 251 20.77 3.84 -1.69
C GLU A 251 20.67 2.66 -0.72
N PHE A 252 21.31 1.55 -1.09
CA PHE A 252 21.56 0.41 -0.23
C PHE A 252 23.02 0.05 -0.27
N GLU A 253 23.67 -0.08 0.88
CA GLU A 253 25.12 -0.26 1.02
C GLU A 253 25.93 0.82 0.25
N GLY A 254 25.41 2.05 0.22
CA GLY A 254 26.05 3.20 -0.44
C GLY A 254 25.90 3.22 -1.96
N VAL A 255 25.08 2.34 -2.56
CA VAL A 255 24.81 2.30 -4.00
C VAL A 255 23.34 2.61 -4.24
N PRO A 256 23.00 3.68 -5.01
CA PRO A 256 21.61 4.01 -5.34
C PRO A 256 20.87 2.83 -5.97
N ALA A 257 19.63 2.59 -5.56
CA ALA A 257 18.84 1.44 -5.99
C ALA A 257 18.73 1.34 -7.52
N SER A 258 18.67 2.47 -8.22
CA SER A 258 18.60 2.53 -9.70
C SER A 258 19.89 2.08 -10.41
N CYS A 259 21.02 1.92 -9.69
CA CYS A 259 22.25 1.37 -10.25
C CYS A 259 22.87 0.28 -9.36
N ASN A 260 22.10 -0.32 -8.45
CA ASN A 260 22.56 -1.35 -7.54
C ASN A 260 22.46 -2.74 -8.20
N ASP A 261 23.60 -3.24 -8.69
CA ASP A 261 23.70 -4.54 -9.36
C ASP A 261 23.27 -5.70 -8.46
N TYR A 262 23.60 -5.65 -7.16
CA TYR A 262 23.18 -6.66 -6.19
C TYR A 262 21.65 -6.78 -6.15
N LEU A 263 20.94 -5.65 -6.04
CA LEU A 263 19.47 -5.66 -6.02
C LEU A 263 18.89 -6.05 -7.40
N LEU A 264 19.27 -5.32 -8.46
CA LEU A 264 18.62 -5.40 -9.77
C LEU A 264 18.96 -6.70 -10.53
N THR A 265 20.18 -7.19 -10.39
CA THR A 265 20.66 -8.35 -11.16
C THR A 265 20.75 -9.60 -10.29
N GLU A 266 21.49 -9.54 -9.17
CA GLU A 266 21.74 -10.73 -8.37
C GLU A 266 20.46 -11.21 -7.66
N VAL A 267 19.83 -10.35 -6.85
CA VAL A 267 18.65 -10.73 -6.06
C VAL A 267 17.44 -10.91 -6.95
N LEU A 268 17.03 -9.86 -7.69
CA LEU A 268 15.77 -9.87 -8.42
C LEU A 268 15.76 -10.90 -9.56
N ARG A 269 16.82 -10.92 -10.40
CA ARG A 269 16.82 -11.73 -11.61
C ARG A 269 17.43 -13.11 -11.43
N GLN A 270 18.59 -13.20 -10.72
CA GLN A 270 19.27 -14.49 -10.59
C GLN A 270 18.69 -15.34 -9.45
N GLN A 271 18.45 -14.77 -8.27
CA GLN A 271 17.94 -15.52 -7.13
C GLN A 271 16.41 -15.76 -7.25
N TRP A 272 15.62 -14.73 -7.57
CA TRP A 272 14.15 -14.87 -7.66
C TRP A 272 13.64 -15.25 -9.04
N GLY A 273 14.47 -15.17 -10.08
CA GLY A 273 14.12 -15.57 -11.44
C GLY A 273 13.14 -14.62 -12.13
N PHE A 274 13.06 -13.35 -11.71
CA PHE A 274 12.18 -12.36 -12.32
C PHE A 274 12.44 -12.20 -13.83
N LYS A 275 11.37 -12.18 -14.63
CA LYS A 275 11.40 -12.17 -16.10
C LYS A 275 10.87 -10.89 -16.73
N GLY A 276 10.38 -9.93 -15.93
CA GLY A 276 9.89 -8.65 -16.41
C GLY A 276 11.00 -7.59 -16.53
N PHE A 277 10.61 -6.35 -16.72
CA PHE A 277 11.52 -5.22 -16.78
C PHE A 277 11.49 -4.37 -15.50
N VAL A 278 12.55 -3.59 -15.27
CA VAL A 278 12.66 -2.62 -14.17
C VAL A 278 12.70 -1.22 -14.74
N VAL A 279 11.76 -0.37 -14.30
CA VAL A 279 11.76 1.07 -14.56
C VAL A 279 12.33 1.82 -13.36
N SER A 280 12.99 2.97 -13.57
CA SER A 280 13.34 3.87 -12.47
C SER A 280 12.09 4.53 -11.89
N ASP A 281 12.16 5.01 -10.66
CA ASP A 281 11.21 6.02 -10.20
C ASP A 281 11.42 7.35 -10.96
N ALA A 282 10.47 8.27 -10.84
CA ALA A 282 10.48 9.53 -11.55
C ALA A 282 11.77 10.32 -11.27
N THR A 283 12.55 10.59 -12.32
CA THR A 283 13.85 11.28 -12.27
C THR A 283 14.96 10.59 -11.47
N ALA A 284 14.75 9.41 -10.90
CA ALA A 284 15.70 8.74 -10.00
C ALA A 284 17.08 8.45 -10.68
N VAL A 285 17.14 8.31 -12.00
CA VAL A 285 18.42 8.21 -12.71
C VAL A 285 19.21 9.52 -12.59
N ASN A 286 18.56 10.69 -12.79
CA ASN A 286 19.20 11.99 -12.63
C ASN A 286 19.58 12.28 -11.17
N GLU A 287 18.79 11.81 -10.22
CA GLU A 287 19.04 12.02 -8.79
C GLU A 287 20.33 11.35 -8.30
N MET A 288 20.80 10.32 -8.98
CA MET A 288 22.11 9.73 -8.71
C MET A 288 23.27 10.73 -8.84
N MET A 289 23.10 11.83 -9.59
CA MET A 289 24.07 12.93 -9.62
C MET A 289 24.18 13.61 -8.24
N ALA A 290 23.07 13.80 -7.55
CA ALA A 290 23.05 14.35 -6.19
C ALA A 290 23.64 13.37 -5.15
N HIS A 291 23.54 12.06 -5.39
CA HIS A 291 24.26 11.03 -4.63
C HIS A 291 25.79 11.03 -4.88
N GLY A 292 26.30 11.84 -5.81
CA GLY A 292 27.73 11.92 -6.13
C GLY A 292 28.25 10.77 -7.00
N ILE A 293 27.38 10.07 -7.72
CA ILE A 293 27.75 8.90 -8.54
C ILE A 293 28.44 9.30 -9.84
N GLY A 294 28.12 10.46 -10.43
CA GLY A 294 28.70 10.96 -11.63
C GLY A 294 27.86 12.04 -12.32
N ASP A 295 28.23 12.43 -13.53
CA ASP A 295 27.39 13.25 -14.39
C ASP A 295 26.26 12.44 -15.04
N GLN A 296 25.36 13.09 -15.78
CA GLN A 296 24.20 12.44 -16.40
C GLN A 296 24.60 11.27 -17.34
N ALA A 297 25.70 11.39 -18.05
CA ALA A 297 26.18 10.32 -18.91
C ALA A 297 26.71 9.11 -18.11
N GLU A 298 27.41 9.36 -17.00
CA GLU A 298 27.90 8.30 -16.12
C GLU A 298 26.75 7.57 -15.43
N VAL A 299 25.76 8.30 -14.86
CA VAL A 299 24.63 7.67 -14.18
C VAL A 299 23.76 6.85 -15.13
N ALA A 300 23.57 7.30 -16.37
CA ALA A 300 22.87 6.52 -17.42
C ALA A 300 23.61 5.21 -17.72
N CYS A 301 24.96 5.26 -17.85
CA CYS A 301 25.77 4.07 -18.09
C CYS A 301 25.72 3.07 -16.94
N ARG A 302 25.79 3.54 -15.70
CA ARG A 302 25.73 2.69 -14.51
C ARG A 302 24.36 2.04 -14.35
N ALA A 303 23.29 2.81 -14.52
CA ALA A 303 21.92 2.33 -14.39
C ALA A 303 21.63 1.15 -15.34
N VAL A 304 21.84 1.35 -16.66
CA VAL A 304 21.54 0.31 -17.65
C VAL A 304 22.45 -0.92 -17.48
N SER A 305 23.72 -0.71 -17.06
CA SER A 305 24.68 -1.79 -16.84
C SER A 305 24.34 -2.63 -15.62
N ALA A 306 23.82 -2.02 -14.55
CA ALA A 306 23.38 -2.70 -13.32
C ALA A 306 22.07 -3.51 -13.49
N GLY A 307 21.29 -3.26 -14.54
CA GLY A 307 20.07 -4.02 -14.77
C GLY A 307 18.79 -3.21 -14.83
N LEU A 308 18.86 -1.86 -14.76
CA LEU A 308 17.73 -0.99 -15.03
C LEU A 308 17.38 -1.04 -16.51
N ASP A 309 16.10 -1.15 -16.86
CA ASP A 309 15.66 -1.34 -18.24
C ASP A 309 14.96 -0.11 -18.83
N MET A 310 14.38 0.77 -17.99
CA MET A 310 13.64 1.93 -18.45
C MET A 310 13.89 3.13 -17.55
N ASP A 311 14.10 4.29 -18.16
CA ASP A 311 14.33 5.59 -17.51
C ASP A 311 13.03 6.38 -17.48
N MET A 312 12.52 6.69 -16.27
CA MET A 312 11.30 7.47 -16.09
C MET A 312 11.62 8.95 -15.89
N GLY A 313 11.40 9.75 -16.91
CA GLY A 313 11.41 11.21 -16.85
C GLY A 313 12.78 11.87 -16.78
N SER A 314 13.91 11.14 -16.66
CA SER A 314 15.25 11.73 -16.62
C SER A 314 15.78 12.14 -18.00
N ASN A 315 15.32 11.48 -19.06
CA ASN A 315 15.85 11.57 -20.42
C ASN A 315 17.36 11.21 -20.55
N ALA A 316 17.95 10.62 -19.51
CA ALA A 316 19.37 10.29 -19.47
C ALA A 316 19.74 9.19 -20.48
N PHE A 317 18.87 8.18 -20.63
CA PHE A 317 19.10 7.07 -21.55
C PHE A 317 19.10 7.53 -23.02
N VAL A 318 18.10 8.28 -23.43
CA VAL A 318 18.03 8.77 -24.83
C VAL A 318 19.11 9.79 -25.15
N ALA A 319 19.56 10.57 -24.17
CA ALA A 319 20.61 11.57 -24.36
C ALA A 319 22.01 10.96 -24.51
N HIS A 320 22.33 9.87 -23.80
CA HIS A 320 23.73 9.45 -23.62
C HIS A 320 24.05 8.01 -24.04
N LEU A 321 23.08 7.07 -24.03
CA LEU A 321 23.41 5.65 -24.22
C LEU A 321 23.90 5.30 -25.62
N ALA A 322 23.43 6.00 -26.66
CA ALA A 322 23.91 5.74 -28.03
C ALA A 322 25.43 6.02 -28.17
N GLU A 323 25.88 7.13 -27.62
CA GLU A 323 27.32 7.46 -27.62
C GLU A 323 28.11 6.55 -26.67
N ALA A 324 27.54 6.18 -25.53
CA ALA A 324 28.15 5.26 -24.59
C ALA A 324 28.39 3.86 -25.19
N VAL A 325 27.47 3.37 -26.02
CA VAL A 325 27.65 2.11 -26.77
C VAL A 325 28.75 2.26 -27.84
N ARG A 326 28.70 3.34 -28.65
CA ARG A 326 29.70 3.58 -29.71
C ARG A 326 31.11 3.74 -29.16
N SER A 327 31.26 4.36 -28.01
CA SER A 327 32.56 4.50 -27.33
C SER A 327 32.97 3.27 -26.52
N GLY A 328 32.14 2.23 -26.41
CA GLY A 328 32.42 1.01 -25.69
C GLY A 328 32.27 1.11 -24.17
N ARG A 329 31.72 2.21 -23.64
CA ARG A 329 31.42 2.38 -22.20
C ARG A 329 30.28 1.47 -21.73
N VAL A 330 29.30 1.22 -22.60
CA VAL A 330 28.18 0.31 -22.36
C VAL A 330 28.17 -0.78 -23.43
N LYS A 331 27.94 -2.02 -23.03
CA LYS A 331 27.78 -3.14 -23.97
C LYS A 331 26.40 -3.04 -24.65
N GLU A 332 26.35 -3.13 -26.00
CA GLU A 332 25.08 -3.14 -26.73
C GLU A 332 24.11 -4.23 -26.21
N ALA A 333 24.65 -5.34 -25.74
CA ALA A 333 23.85 -6.43 -25.12
C ALA A 333 23.01 -5.97 -23.93
N ALA A 334 23.41 -4.93 -23.19
CA ALA A 334 22.61 -4.36 -22.10
C ALA A 334 21.39 -3.63 -22.66
N ILE A 335 21.55 -2.88 -23.75
CA ILE A 335 20.46 -2.22 -24.47
C ILE A 335 19.52 -3.26 -25.07
N ASP A 336 20.06 -4.30 -25.70
CA ASP A 336 19.28 -5.40 -26.29
C ASP A 336 18.45 -6.14 -25.26
N ARG A 337 19.01 -6.43 -24.07
CA ARG A 337 18.27 -7.03 -22.94
C ARG A 337 17.09 -6.15 -22.55
N ALA A 338 17.35 -4.88 -22.24
CA ALA A 338 16.33 -3.94 -21.78
C ALA A 338 15.22 -3.74 -22.82
N CYS A 339 15.59 -3.48 -24.08
CA CYS A 339 14.63 -3.34 -25.16
C CYS A 339 13.77 -4.59 -25.34
N ARG A 340 14.38 -5.78 -25.30
CA ARG A 340 13.65 -7.05 -25.40
C ARG A 340 12.59 -7.19 -24.33
N LEU A 341 12.91 -6.93 -23.07
CA LEU A 341 11.97 -7.06 -21.95
C LEU A 341 10.76 -6.13 -22.09
N ILE A 342 10.98 -4.91 -22.58
CA ILE A 342 9.90 -3.96 -22.84
C ILE A 342 9.03 -4.40 -24.02
N LEU A 343 9.63 -4.91 -25.09
CA LEU A 343 8.87 -5.46 -26.22
C LEU A 343 8.09 -6.71 -25.84
N GLU A 344 8.62 -7.57 -24.96
CA GLU A 344 7.91 -8.72 -24.39
C GLU A 344 6.71 -8.28 -23.54
N ALA A 345 6.85 -7.20 -22.75
CA ALA A 345 5.75 -6.62 -21.98
C ALA A 345 4.62 -6.14 -22.94
N LYS A 346 4.96 -5.41 -24.01
CA LYS A 346 3.99 -4.98 -25.02
C LYS A 346 3.30 -6.15 -25.72
N TYR A 347 4.05 -7.22 -26.00
CA TYR A 347 3.49 -8.44 -26.61
C TYR A 347 2.51 -9.13 -25.65
N LYS A 348 2.88 -9.31 -24.40
CA LYS A 348 2.03 -9.91 -23.36
C LYS A 348 0.76 -9.10 -23.09
N LEU A 349 0.81 -7.78 -23.25
CA LEU A 349 -0.35 -6.90 -23.18
C LEU A 349 -1.22 -6.95 -24.48
N GLY A 350 -0.82 -7.72 -25.50
CA GLY A 350 -1.53 -7.85 -26.75
C GLY A 350 -1.47 -6.61 -27.66
N LEU A 351 -0.59 -5.66 -27.37
CA LEU A 351 -0.53 -4.36 -28.09
C LEU A 351 -0.03 -4.50 -29.52
N PHE A 352 0.74 -5.53 -29.87
CA PHE A 352 1.15 -5.81 -31.24
C PHE A 352 0.05 -6.42 -32.09
N GLU A 353 -0.94 -7.08 -31.46
CA GLU A 353 -2.12 -7.62 -32.14
C GLU A 353 -3.14 -6.50 -32.39
N ASP A 354 -3.43 -5.71 -31.33
CA ASP A 354 -4.31 -4.56 -31.40
C ASP A 354 -3.78 -3.44 -30.49
N PRO A 355 -3.14 -2.39 -31.04
CA PRO A 355 -2.61 -1.27 -30.26
C PRO A 355 -3.70 -0.40 -29.60
N TYR A 356 -4.98 -0.58 -29.99
CA TYR A 356 -6.12 0.20 -29.49
C TYR A 356 -7.07 -0.62 -28.61
N ARG A 357 -6.72 -1.85 -28.23
CA ARG A 357 -7.58 -2.80 -27.50
C ARG A 357 -8.21 -2.24 -26.23
N TYR A 358 -7.53 -1.34 -25.53
CA TYR A 358 -8.01 -0.67 -24.31
C TYR A 358 -8.87 0.56 -24.59
N LEU A 359 -8.98 1.01 -25.84
CA LEU A 359 -9.67 2.25 -26.25
C LEU A 359 -11.04 1.96 -26.88
N VAL A 360 -11.84 1.15 -26.19
CA VAL A 360 -13.19 0.79 -26.64
C VAL A 360 -14.13 1.97 -26.41
N LYS A 361 -14.78 2.42 -27.49
CA LYS A 361 -15.66 3.60 -27.46
C LYS A 361 -16.81 3.44 -26.47
N GLY A 362 -16.95 4.42 -25.58
CA GLY A 362 -18.05 4.49 -24.60
C GLY A 362 -17.84 3.63 -23.36
N ARG A 363 -16.75 2.86 -23.27
CA ARG A 363 -16.44 2.04 -22.11
C ARG A 363 -16.14 2.90 -20.87
N ASP A 364 -15.47 4.03 -21.06
CA ASP A 364 -15.27 5.04 -20.01
C ASP A 364 -16.55 5.47 -19.33
N SER A 365 -17.63 5.72 -20.11
CA SER A 365 -18.92 6.12 -19.55
C SER A 365 -19.67 5.01 -18.79
N LEU A 366 -19.32 3.74 -19.02
CA LEU A 366 -19.98 2.58 -18.39
C LEU A 366 -19.22 2.06 -17.16
N GLU A 367 -17.89 2.12 -17.20
CA GLU A 367 -17.02 1.50 -16.18
C GLU A 367 -16.61 2.48 -15.07
N LEU A 368 -16.48 3.79 -15.37
CA LEU A 368 -15.98 4.77 -14.40
C LEU A 368 -17.05 5.18 -13.39
N PHE A 369 -16.73 5.14 -12.11
CA PHE A 369 -17.51 5.68 -11.00
C PHE A 369 -18.98 5.22 -10.98
N ASN A 370 -19.23 4.01 -11.44
CA ASN A 370 -20.58 3.45 -11.50
C ASN A 370 -21.02 2.90 -10.14
N GLU A 371 -22.29 2.47 -10.03
CA GLU A 371 -22.88 1.97 -8.79
C GLU A 371 -22.14 0.73 -8.25
N ALA A 372 -21.66 -0.16 -9.12
CA ALA A 372 -20.89 -1.34 -8.70
C ALA A 372 -19.53 -0.95 -8.07
N GLN A 373 -18.82 0.03 -8.66
CA GLN A 373 -17.58 0.59 -8.14
C GLN A 373 -17.81 1.23 -6.76
N ARG A 374 -18.85 2.06 -6.63
CA ARG A 374 -19.19 2.73 -5.37
C ARG A 374 -19.64 1.74 -4.30
N GLY A 375 -20.48 0.77 -4.66
CA GLY A 375 -20.91 -0.29 -3.73
C GLY A 375 -19.76 -1.13 -3.22
N PHE A 376 -18.78 -1.42 -4.09
CA PHE A 376 -17.53 -2.08 -3.69
C PHE A 376 -16.69 -1.19 -2.76
N ALA A 377 -16.51 0.10 -3.09
CA ALA A 377 -15.78 1.05 -2.25
C ALA A 377 -16.35 1.11 -0.82
N ARG A 378 -17.68 1.16 -0.67
CA ARG A 378 -18.36 1.13 0.64
C ARG A 378 -18.07 -0.17 1.41
N ARG A 379 -18.20 -1.34 0.77
CA ARG A 379 -17.91 -2.64 1.40
C ARG A 379 -16.46 -2.74 1.87
N LEU A 380 -15.52 -2.35 1.03
CA LEU A 380 -14.10 -2.34 1.37
C LEU A 380 -13.80 -1.39 2.54
N ALA A 381 -14.39 -0.18 2.53
CA ALA A 381 -14.26 0.81 3.59
C ALA A 381 -14.87 0.33 4.92
N GLN A 382 -15.96 -0.44 4.90
CA GLN A 382 -16.54 -1.05 6.09
C GLN A 382 -15.58 -2.01 6.79
N GLU A 383 -14.90 -2.91 6.03
CA GLU A 383 -13.98 -3.90 6.59
C GLU A 383 -12.60 -3.33 6.94
N SER A 384 -12.26 -2.12 6.48
CA SER A 384 -10.97 -1.45 6.71
C SER A 384 -10.90 -0.64 8.01
N GLN A 385 -12.01 -0.43 8.70
CA GLN A 385 -12.06 0.37 9.92
C GLN A 385 -11.66 -0.46 11.14
N VAL A 386 -10.88 0.14 12.06
CA VAL A 386 -10.41 -0.53 13.27
C VAL A 386 -10.97 0.14 14.51
N LEU A 387 -11.76 -0.58 15.29
CA LEU A 387 -12.25 -0.11 16.58
C LEU A 387 -11.15 -0.25 17.63
N LEU A 388 -10.58 0.88 18.09
CA LEU A 388 -9.47 0.89 19.05
C LEU A 388 -9.92 0.93 20.51
N LYS A 389 -11.08 1.56 20.78
CA LYS A 389 -11.65 1.67 22.14
C LYS A 389 -13.17 1.70 22.08
N ASN A 390 -13.84 1.07 23.05
CA ASN A 390 -15.31 1.11 23.20
C ASN A 390 -15.71 0.88 24.66
N GLU A 391 -15.54 1.90 25.50
CA GLU A 391 -15.84 1.85 26.93
C GLU A 391 -17.35 1.78 27.17
N GLY A 392 -17.77 0.89 28.08
CA GLY A 392 -19.18 0.73 28.44
C GLY A 392 -20.10 0.33 27.26
N ASN A 393 -19.55 -0.20 26.17
CA ASN A 393 -20.28 -0.52 24.95
C ASN A 393 -21.06 0.71 24.40
N LEU A 394 -20.41 1.88 24.39
CA LEU A 394 -20.98 3.12 23.85
C LEU A 394 -21.37 2.95 22.37
N LEU A 395 -20.51 2.30 21.61
CA LEU A 395 -20.80 1.89 20.23
C LEU A 395 -21.38 0.47 20.22
N PRO A 396 -22.36 0.16 19.36
CA PRO A 396 -22.94 1.03 18.34
C PRO A 396 -23.92 2.05 18.90
N LEU A 397 -23.98 3.25 18.27
CA LEU A 397 -24.91 4.30 18.63
C LEU A 397 -26.35 3.95 18.25
N LYS A 398 -27.29 4.49 18.99
CA LYS A 398 -28.72 4.39 18.62
C LYS A 398 -29.04 5.38 17.51
N LYS A 399 -29.67 4.92 16.43
CA LYS A 399 -30.12 5.80 15.32
C LYS A 399 -31.13 6.88 15.74
N SER A 400 -31.73 6.74 16.95
CA SER A 400 -32.63 7.74 17.55
C SER A 400 -31.90 8.80 18.39
N ALA A 401 -30.58 8.73 18.54
CA ALA A 401 -29.82 9.68 19.34
C ALA A 401 -29.74 11.06 18.68
N ARG A 402 -29.58 12.09 19.53
CA ARG A 402 -29.18 13.43 19.12
C ARG A 402 -27.65 13.46 19.12
N ILE A 403 -27.06 13.59 17.95
CA ILE A 403 -25.60 13.53 17.75
C ILE A 403 -25.09 14.96 17.48
N ALA A 404 -24.05 15.36 18.20
CA ALA A 404 -23.22 16.49 17.82
C ALA A 404 -22.03 15.95 17.03
N LEU A 405 -22.03 16.13 15.72
CA LEU A 405 -20.91 15.84 14.84
C LEU A 405 -20.02 17.08 14.76
N VAL A 406 -18.75 16.95 15.15
CA VAL A 406 -17.82 18.06 15.21
C VAL A 406 -16.47 17.68 14.64
N GLY A 407 -15.70 18.69 14.23
CA GLY A 407 -14.34 18.51 13.73
C GLY A 407 -14.17 18.94 12.28
N PRO A 408 -12.95 19.37 11.91
CA PRO A 408 -12.65 19.93 10.58
C PRO A 408 -12.74 18.87 9.45
N LEU A 409 -12.73 17.58 9.79
CA LEU A 409 -12.80 16.48 8.84
C LEU A 409 -14.21 15.89 8.68
N ALA A 410 -15.20 16.41 9.45
CA ALA A 410 -16.55 15.84 9.45
C ALA A 410 -17.33 16.12 8.15
N ASP A 411 -17.13 17.27 7.52
CA ASP A 411 -17.82 17.70 6.29
C ASP A 411 -16.83 18.24 5.25
N ASN A 412 -15.87 17.41 4.86
CA ASN A 412 -14.86 17.76 3.87
C ASN A 412 -14.68 16.60 2.88
N ALA A 413 -15.36 16.69 1.74
CA ALA A 413 -15.37 15.64 0.73
C ALA A 413 -13.96 15.33 0.17
N ALA A 414 -13.12 16.35 -0.02
CA ALA A 414 -11.78 16.17 -0.56
C ALA A 414 -10.87 15.40 0.40
N GLU A 415 -11.00 15.63 1.71
CA GLU A 415 -10.17 14.98 2.72
C GLU A 415 -10.59 13.53 3.02
N MET A 416 -11.70 13.05 2.45
CA MET A 416 -12.06 11.62 2.50
C MET A 416 -11.18 10.76 1.62
N GLN A 417 -10.53 11.34 0.60
CA GLN A 417 -9.81 10.63 -0.44
C GLN A 417 -8.50 9.98 0.03
N GLY A 418 -7.72 10.67 0.87
CA GLY A 418 -6.36 10.27 1.21
C GLY A 418 -5.32 10.70 0.18
N SER A 419 -4.05 10.42 0.47
CA SER A 419 -2.92 10.71 -0.43
C SER A 419 -2.95 9.81 -1.67
N TRP A 420 -2.33 10.27 -2.77
CA TRP A 420 -2.27 9.54 -4.05
C TRP A 420 -3.64 9.14 -4.63
N ALA A 421 -4.69 9.89 -4.34
CA ALA A 421 -5.96 9.74 -5.02
C ALA A 421 -5.89 10.33 -6.43
N ALA A 422 -6.05 9.49 -7.44
CA ALA A 422 -6.01 9.90 -8.86
C ALA A 422 -7.33 10.54 -9.34
N SER A 423 -8.37 10.47 -8.53
CA SER A 423 -9.72 10.87 -8.91
C SER A 423 -9.86 12.38 -9.12
N ASN A 424 -10.49 12.75 -10.21
CA ASN A 424 -10.95 14.11 -10.47
C ASN A 424 -12.35 14.40 -9.89
N ARG A 425 -12.94 13.43 -9.13
CA ARG A 425 -14.28 13.50 -8.53
C ARG A 425 -14.25 13.57 -7.00
N ALA A 426 -13.16 14.07 -6.41
CA ALA A 426 -13.02 14.17 -4.95
C ALA A 426 -14.23 14.89 -4.27
N GLY A 427 -14.81 15.89 -4.93
CA GLY A 427 -16.00 16.60 -4.44
C GLY A 427 -17.29 15.76 -4.41
N GLU A 428 -17.31 14.56 -5.01
CA GLU A 428 -18.43 13.62 -4.98
C GLU A 428 -18.30 12.57 -3.85
N SER A 429 -17.27 12.68 -3.00
CA SER A 429 -17.13 11.82 -1.84
C SER A 429 -18.23 12.08 -0.82
N VAL A 430 -18.78 11.01 -0.28
CA VAL A 430 -19.75 11.07 0.81
C VAL A 430 -19.04 11.49 2.09
N THR A 431 -19.37 12.69 2.61
CA THR A 431 -18.80 13.17 3.86
C THR A 431 -19.37 12.42 5.06
N ILE A 432 -18.66 12.46 6.21
CA ILE A 432 -19.15 11.83 7.43
C ILE A 432 -20.48 12.45 7.86
N LEU A 433 -20.62 13.79 7.70
CA LEU A 433 -21.87 14.50 7.97
C LEU A 433 -23.04 13.99 7.11
N GLN A 434 -22.80 13.80 5.81
CA GLN A 434 -23.81 13.28 4.90
C GLN A 434 -24.21 11.85 5.31
N GLY A 435 -23.24 10.94 5.48
CA GLY A 435 -23.49 9.55 5.84
C GLY A 435 -24.28 9.40 7.16
N LEU A 436 -23.90 10.18 8.21
CA LEU A 436 -24.61 10.13 9.48
C LEU A 436 -26.05 10.70 9.36
N ARG A 437 -26.26 11.78 8.62
CA ARG A 437 -27.60 12.35 8.42
C ARG A 437 -28.53 11.37 7.72
N GLU A 438 -28.06 10.75 6.67
CA GLU A 438 -28.82 9.73 5.93
C GLU A 438 -29.15 8.52 6.82
N ALA A 439 -28.18 8.05 7.62
CA ALA A 439 -28.39 6.90 8.51
C ALA A 439 -29.43 7.13 9.62
N VAL A 440 -29.60 8.38 10.09
CA VAL A 440 -30.57 8.70 11.17
C VAL A 440 -31.88 9.32 10.66
N GLU A 441 -32.06 9.45 9.36
CA GLU A 441 -33.23 10.12 8.76
C GLU A 441 -34.58 9.58 9.31
N GLY A 442 -35.44 10.48 9.75
CA GLY A 442 -36.74 10.15 10.36
C GLY A 442 -36.67 9.50 11.75
N ARG A 443 -35.47 9.34 12.36
CA ARG A 443 -35.29 8.65 13.64
C ARG A 443 -34.55 9.47 14.68
N GLY A 444 -33.52 10.20 14.31
CA GLY A 444 -32.67 11.00 15.18
C GLY A 444 -32.29 12.33 14.57
N SER A 445 -31.23 12.97 15.08
CA SER A 445 -30.74 14.24 14.52
C SER A 445 -29.23 14.35 14.61
N VAL A 446 -28.62 15.02 13.62
CA VAL A 446 -27.19 15.36 13.60
C VAL A 446 -27.05 16.87 13.50
N SER A 447 -26.56 17.51 14.58
CA SER A 447 -26.08 18.89 14.56
C SER A 447 -24.60 18.90 14.19
N TYR A 448 -24.17 19.87 13.38
CA TYR A 448 -22.77 19.98 12.93
C TYR A 448 -22.14 21.29 13.34
N ALA A 449 -20.84 21.22 13.69
CA ALA A 449 -19.95 22.37 13.84
C ALA A 449 -18.53 21.97 13.39
N GLU A 450 -17.86 22.84 12.62
CA GLU A 450 -16.46 22.61 12.19
C GLU A 450 -15.50 22.44 13.37
N GLY A 451 -15.70 23.23 14.42
CA GLY A 451 -15.08 23.03 15.74
C GLY A 451 -13.64 23.50 15.89
N SER A 452 -12.79 23.37 14.88
CA SER A 452 -11.40 23.82 14.95
C SER A 452 -10.76 24.03 13.58
N TRP A 453 -9.65 24.73 13.56
CA TRP A 453 -8.65 24.68 12.49
C TRP A 453 -7.96 23.34 12.47
N ILE A 454 -7.09 23.11 11.46
CA ILE A 454 -6.18 21.95 11.47
C ILE A 454 -5.04 22.23 12.45
N PHE A 455 -4.29 23.34 12.27
CA PHE A 455 -3.21 23.76 13.16
C PHE A 455 -3.49 25.16 13.72
N LEU A 456 -2.94 25.49 14.90
CA LEU A 456 -2.96 26.85 15.46
C LEU A 456 -2.09 27.82 14.66
N ASP A 457 -0.98 27.33 14.10
CA ASP A 457 -0.09 28.11 13.23
C ASP A 457 -0.63 28.15 11.79
N ALA A 458 -1.23 29.29 11.41
CA ALA A 458 -1.77 29.49 10.06
C ALA A 458 -0.71 29.36 8.95
N ALA A 459 0.54 29.79 9.20
CA ALA A 459 1.59 29.67 8.21
C ALA A 459 2.03 28.22 8.02
N HIS A 460 1.99 27.41 9.08
CA HIS A 460 2.23 25.98 9.00
C HIS A 460 1.09 25.30 8.22
N GLU A 461 -0.15 25.59 8.55
CA GLU A 461 -1.32 25.03 7.84
C GLU A 461 -1.31 25.40 6.35
N GLU A 462 -0.99 26.64 6.01
CA GLU A 462 -0.86 27.07 4.60
C GLU A 462 0.22 26.28 3.85
N ARG A 463 1.40 26.06 4.48
CA ARG A 463 2.47 25.27 3.88
C ARG A 463 2.03 23.83 3.62
N VAL A 464 1.37 23.18 4.57
CA VAL A 464 0.90 21.79 4.44
C VAL A 464 -0.20 21.70 3.40
N LYS A 465 -1.22 22.57 3.50
CA LYS A 465 -2.41 22.51 2.64
C LYS A 465 -2.14 22.87 1.18
N TYR A 466 -1.28 23.86 0.95
CA TYR A 466 -1.06 24.41 -0.39
C TYR A 466 0.37 24.24 -0.93
N GLY A 467 1.25 23.53 -0.22
CA GLY A 467 2.66 23.38 -0.61
C GLY A 467 2.84 22.83 -2.00
N LEU A 468 2.14 21.75 -2.33
CA LEU A 468 2.17 21.15 -3.66
C LEU A 468 1.64 22.11 -4.75
N LEU A 469 0.54 22.81 -4.47
CA LEU A 469 -0.03 23.80 -5.40
C LEU A 469 0.95 24.93 -5.70
N LYS A 470 1.69 25.40 -4.67
CA LYS A 470 2.71 26.45 -4.84
C LYS A 470 3.91 26.03 -5.68
N ILE A 471 4.28 24.74 -5.68
CA ILE A 471 5.34 24.20 -6.54
C ILE A 471 4.95 24.36 -8.02
N PHE A 472 3.71 24.03 -8.37
CA PHE A 472 3.24 24.07 -9.77
C PHE A 472 2.67 25.42 -10.20
N ARG A 473 2.19 26.26 -9.25
CA ARG A 473 1.57 27.55 -9.50
C ARG A 473 2.00 28.59 -8.44
N PRO A 474 3.28 29.03 -8.45
CA PRO A 474 3.84 29.88 -7.40
C PRO A 474 3.13 31.24 -7.25
N ASP A 475 2.60 31.77 -8.34
CA ASP A 475 1.94 33.07 -8.37
C ASP A 475 0.43 33.01 -8.11
N MET A 476 -0.13 31.83 -7.87
CA MET A 476 -1.57 31.69 -7.63
C MET A 476 -1.94 32.26 -6.25
N PRO A 477 -2.90 33.20 -6.16
CA PRO A 477 -3.40 33.68 -4.87
C PRO A 477 -4.12 32.54 -4.14
N LEU A 478 -3.75 32.31 -2.89
CA LEU A 478 -4.33 31.26 -2.05
C LEU A 478 -5.43 31.84 -1.16
N PRO A 479 -6.52 31.09 -0.93
CA PRO A 479 -7.50 31.49 0.06
C PRO A 479 -6.88 31.37 1.48
N PRO A 480 -7.30 32.27 2.43
CA PRO A 480 -6.84 32.16 3.81
C PRO A 480 -7.31 30.85 4.44
N VAL A 481 -6.43 30.20 5.20
CA VAL A 481 -6.74 28.95 5.89
C VAL A 481 -7.61 29.17 7.13
N HIS A 482 -7.47 30.32 7.80
CA HIS A 482 -8.23 30.68 9.00
C HIS A 482 -9.16 31.87 8.70
N THR A 483 -10.45 31.58 8.55
CA THR A 483 -11.48 32.62 8.26
C THR A 483 -12.33 32.97 9.47
N VAL A 484 -12.44 32.07 10.45
CA VAL A 484 -13.19 32.23 11.69
C VAL A 484 -12.23 31.99 12.87
N PRO A 485 -12.26 32.80 13.95
CA PRO A 485 -11.38 32.58 15.10
C PRO A 485 -11.55 31.19 15.73
N GLN A 486 -10.43 30.54 16.10
CA GLN A 486 -10.43 29.20 16.72
C GLN A 486 -11.37 29.12 17.94
N GLN A 487 -11.33 30.11 18.83
CA GLN A 487 -12.19 30.12 20.02
C GLN A 487 -13.69 30.15 19.68
N GLN A 488 -14.06 30.82 18.59
CA GLN A 488 -15.44 30.86 18.11
C GLN A 488 -15.88 29.48 17.57
N LEU A 489 -15.01 28.79 16.79
CA LEU A 489 -15.29 27.43 16.29
C LEU A 489 -15.45 26.47 17.46
N VAL A 490 -14.54 26.49 18.43
CA VAL A 490 -14.64 25.63 19.64
C VAL A 490 -15.91 25.93 20.43
N ALA A 491 -16.27 27.23 20.60
CA ALA A 491 -17.50 27.60 21.31
C ALA A 491 -18.77 27.08 20.62
N GLN A 492 -18.82 27.12 19.29
CA GLN A 492 -19.93 26.55 18.49
C GLN A 492 -20.04 25.03 18.68
N ALA A 493 -18.89 24.32 18.64
CA ALA A 493 -18.86 22.87 18.87
C ALA A 493 -19.29 22.49 20.30
N VAL A 494 -18.85 23.22 21.31
CA VAL A 494 -19.28 23.03 22.71
C VAL A 494 -20.79 23.27 22.87
N ALA A 495 -21.34 24.28 22.20
CA ALA A 495 -22.78 24.54 22.22
C ALA A 495 -23.58 23.39 21.59
N ALA A 496 -23.13 22.87 20.46
CA ALA A 496 -23.71 21.68 19.81
C ALA A 496 -23.62 20.45 20.74
N ALA A 497 -22.45 20.20 21.34
CA ALA A 497 -22.22 19.09 22.26
C ALA A 497 -23.17 19.10 23.48
N ARG A 498 -23.38 20.27 24.08
CA ARG A 498 -24.27 20.39 25.27
C ARG A 498 -25.70 20.01 24.98
N SER A 499 -26.19 20.21 23.76
CA SER A 499 -27.56 19.89 23.34
C SER A 499 -27.75 18.45 22.88
N ALA A 500 -26.66 17.70 22.69
CA ALA A 500 -26.64 16.36 22.16
C ALA A 500 -26.67 15.29 23.27
N ASP A 501 -26.93 14.05 22.90
CA ASP A 501 -26.82 12.86 23.74
C ASP A 501 -25.37 12.30 23.71
N VAL A 502 -24.72 12.42 22.54
CA VAL A 502 -23.34 11.95 22.27
C VAL A 502 -22.66 12.91 21.32
N VAL A 503 -21.32 13.02 21.49
CA VAL A 503 -20.45 13.81 20.59
C VAL A 503 -19.64 12.83 19.73
N VAL A 504 -19.61 13.05 18.43
CA VAL A 504 -18.73 12.39 17.47
C VAL A 504 -17.77 13.43 16.92
N ALA A 505 -16.48 13.28 17.26
CA ALA A 505 -15.41 14.19 16.86
C ALA A 505 -14.58 13.57 15.73
N CYS A 506 -14.59 14.19 14.54
CA CYS A 506 -13.83 13.75 13.37
C CYS A 506 -12.55 14.58 13.28
N VAL A 507 -11.44 13.95 13.60
CA VAL A 507 -10.13 14.59 13.76
C VAL A 507 -9.00 13.76 13.15
N GLY A 508 -7.83 14.35 13.00
CA GLY A 508 -6.63 13.67 12.49
C GLY A 508 -5.89 14.48 11.43
N GLU A 509 -5.51 13.81 10.35
CA GLU A 509 -4.70 14.36 9.27
C GLU A 509 -5.54 14.74 8.05
N ILE A 510 -5.18 15.87 7.40
CA ILE A 510 -5.59 16.15 6.02
C ILE A 510 -4.71 15.38 5.04
N ASN A 511 -5.16 15.21 3.79
CA ASN A 511 -4.50 14.41 2.76
C ASN A 511 -3.00 14.74 2.58
N ASN A 512 -2.64 16.02 2.59
CA ASN A 512 -1.25 16.45 2.42
C ASN A 512 -0.36 16.26 3.67
N MET A 513 -0.88 15.71 4.76
CA MET A 513 -0.09 15.38 5.95
C MET A 513 0.48 13.97 5.90
N ASN A 514 0.05 13.14 4.96
CA ASN A 514 0.57 11.79 4.72
C ASN A 514 0.84 11.58 3.23
N GLY A 515 1.39 10.42 2.85
CA GLY A 515 1.87 10.14 1.50
C GLY A 515 3.27 10.67 1.26
N GLU A 516 3.63 10.84 -0.01
CA GLU A 516 4.96 11.22 -0.47
C GLU A 516 5.34 12.65 -0.04
N GLY A 517 6.59 12.82 0.41
CA GLY A 517 7.11 14.10 0.88
C GLY A 517 6.52 14.60 2.20
N ALA A 518 5.72 13.79 2.91
CA ALA A 518 4.98 14.17 4.10
C ALA A 518 5.54 13.55 5.40
N SER A 519 6.83 13.64 5.63
CA SER A 519 7.48 13.19 6.86
C SER A 519 7.13 14.10 8.04
N ARG A 520 6.78 13.51 9.20
CA ARG A 520 6.39 14.24 10.41
C ARG A 520 7.26 13.83 11.60
N THR A 521 7.69 14.81 12.41
CA THR A 521 8.42 14.59 13.67
C THR A 521 7.49 14.56 14.89
N ASN A 522 6.32 15.19 14.81
CA ASN A 522 5.27 15.10 15.81
C ASN A 522 4.11 14.30 15.25
N LEU A 523 3.75 13.21 15.91
CA LEU A 523 2.68 12.30 15.52
C LEU A 523 1.40 12.47 16.34
N ASP A 524 1.30 13.52 17.15
CA ASP A 524 0.06 13.85 17.85
C ASP A 524 -1.01 14.32 16.86
N ILE A 525 -2.28 14.19 17.25
CA ILE A 525 -3.37 14.92 16.59
C ILE A 525 -3.01 16.41 16.63
N PRO A 526 -3.20 17.18 15.55
CA PRO A 526 -2.83 18.59 15.50
C PRO A 526 -3.39 19.43 16.66
N ASP A 527 -2.62 20.40 17.11
CA ASP A 527 -2.83 21.15 18.34
C ASP A 527 -4.18 21.90 18.41
N ALA A 528 -4.67 22.45 17.30
CA ALA A 528 -5.99 23.09 17.24
C ALA A 528 -7.12 22.07 17.50
N GLN A 529 -6.99 20.87 16.96
CA GLN A 529 -7.95 19.79 17.15
C GLN A 529 -7.88 19.19 18.57
N GLN A 530 -6.68 19.13 19.18
CA GLN A 530 -6.55 18.74 20.58
C GLN A 530 -7.25 19.73 21.53
N GLN A 531 -7.20 21.05 21.25
CA GLN A 531 -7.97 22.03 22.01
C GLN A 531 -9.47 21.76 21.91
N LEU A 532 -9.97 21.42 20.72
CA LEU A 532 -11.36 21.02 20.51
C LEU A 532 -11.72 19.80 21.37
N LEU A 533 -10.95 18.71 21.28
CA LEU A 533 -11.22 17.47 22.02
C LEU A 533 -11.28 17.70 23.54
N LYS A 534 -10.35 18.46 24.08
CA LYS A 534 -10.33 18.83 25.52
C LYS A 534 -11.57 19.64 25.94
N ALA A 535 -11.99 20.59 25.09
CA ALA A 535 -13.19 21.38 25.34
C ALA A 535 -14.49 20.53 25.25
N LEU A 536 -14.55 19.57 24.35
CA LEU A 536 -15.67 18.64 24.22
C LEU A 536 -15.76 17.71 25.43
N LYS A 537 -14.65 17.12 25.88
CA LYS A 537 -14.62 16.27 27.08
C LYS A 537 -15.08 17.02 28.32
N ALA A 538 -14.73 18.31 28.45
CA ALA A 538 -15.18 19.15 29.56
C ALA A 538 -16.70 19.39 29.59
N THR A 539 -17.46 19.07 28.54
CA THR A 539 -18.93 19.12 28.56
C THR A 539 -19.55 17.97 29.35
N GLY A 540 -18.79 16.94 29.68
CA GLY A 540 -19.28 15.72 30.36
C GLY A 540 -20.14 14.80 29.49
N LYS A 541 -20.23 15.03 28.18
CA LYS A 541 -20.95 14.17 27.23
C LYS A 541 -20.08 13.00 26.79
N PRO A 542 -20.67 11.83 26.49
CA PRO A 542 -19.95 10.72 25.87
C PRO A 542 -19.26 11.20 24.59
N LEU A 543 -17.99 10.86 24.44
CA LEU A 543 -17.11 11.32 23.34
C LEU A 543 -16.63 10.13 22.51
N VAL A 544 -17.07 10.08 21.25
CA VAL A 544 -16.56 9.19 20.23
C VAL A 544 -15.57 9.96 19.35
N VAL A 545 -14.35 9.44 19.20
CA VAL A 545 -13.35 9.97 18.25
C VAL A 545 -13.37 9.10 16.99
N VAL A 546 -13.62 9.72 15.85
CA VAL A 546 -13.40 9.14 14.52
C VAL A 546 -12.09 9.70 14.01
N LEU A 547 -11.07 8.84 13.93
CA LEU A 547 -9.72 9.22 13.56
C LEU A 547 -9.51 9.02 12.05
N CYS A 548 -9.34 10.13 11.32
CA CYS A 548 -8.98 10.12 9.90
C CYS A 548 -7.47 10.35 9.78
N THR A 549 -6.72 9.39 9.27
CA THR A 549 -5.24 9.49 9.21
C THR A 549 -4.66 8.54 8.17
N GLY A 550 -3.47 8.85 7.66
CA GLY A 550 -2.70 7.96 6.79
C GLY A 550 -1.56 7.22 7.49
N ARG A 551 -1.46 7.34 8.82
CA ARG A 551 -0.39 6.74 9.63
C ARG A 551 -0.81 6.48 11.08
N PRO A 552 -0.09 5.64 11.85
CA PRO A 552 -0.22 5.60 13.30
C PRO A 552 0.12 6.95 13.95
N LEU A 553 -0.77 7.44 14.82
CA LEU A 553 -0.56 8.63 15.61
C LEU A 553 -0.30 8.28 17.09
N THR A 554 0.26 9.22 17.86
CA THR A 554 0.36 9.11 19.32
C THR A 554 -0.97 9.57 19.92
N LEU A 555 -1.72 8.66 20.54
CA LEU A 555 -3.11 8.88 20.98
C LEU A 555 -3.28 8.76 22.50
N ASN A 556 -2.25 9.08 23.30
CA ASN A 556 -2.31 8.84 24.74
C ASN A 556 -3.49 9.54 25.41
N TRP A 557 -3.67 10.85 25.12
CA TRP A 557 -4.78 11.62 25.72
C TRP A 557 -6.13 11.05 25.26
N GLU A 558 -6.28 10.71 23.98
CA GLU A 558 -7.50 10.17 23.40
C GLU A 558 -7.83 8.80 23.98
N ALA A 559 -6.82 7.93 24.14
CA ALA A 559 -6.98 6.61 24.75
C ALA A 559 -7.45 6.69 26.21
N GLU A 560 -7.03 7.70 26.96
CA GLU A 560 -7.45 7.93 28.34
C GLU A 560 -8.84 8.59 28.44
N ASN A 561 -9.13 9.55 27.55
CA ASN A 561 -10.25 10.47 27.73
C ASN A 561 -11.44 10.24 26.81
N ALA A 562 -11.27 9.67 25.60
CA ALA A 562 -12.40 9.32 24.74
C ALA A 562 -13.10 8.05 25.25
N ASP A 563 -14.43 8.01 25.12
CA ASP A 563 -15.21 6.82 25.51
C ASP A 563 -15.19 5.75 24.41
N ALA A 564 -15.03 6.16 23.14
CA ALA A 564 -14.77 5.25 22.03
C ALA A 564 -13.83 5.91 20.99
N ILE A 565 -13.02 5.08 20.32
CA ILE A 565 -12.12 5.51 19.24
C ILE A 565 -12.29 4.54 18.07
N LEU A 566 -12.72 5.08 16.94
CA LEU A 566 -12.79 4.38 15.67
C LEU A 566 -11.72 4.95 14.73
N ASN A 567 -10.70 4.18 14.44
CA ASN A 567 -9.72 4.54 13.42
C ASN A 567 -10.28 4.20 12.05
N SER A 568 -10.71 5.23 11.32
CA SER A 568 -11.29 5.09 9.99
C SER A 568 -10.22 5.14 8.90
N TRP A 569 -9.04 5.66 9.16
CA TRP A 569 -8.08 6.01 8.11
C TRP A 569 -8.65 7.03 7.11
N ASN A 570 -8.17 7.03 5.85
CA ASN A 570 -8.81 7.70 4.72
C ASN A 570 -9.51 6.63 3.87
N LEU A 571 -10.82 6.71 3.73
CA LEU A 571 -11.66 5.63 3.20
C LEU A 571 -12.17 5.85 1.76
N GLY A 572 -11.79 6.95 1.10
CA GLY A 572 -12.20 7.23 -0.28
C GLY A 572 -13.63 7.73 -0.41
N HIS A 573 -14.25 7.47 -1.59
CA HIS A 573 -15.53 8.07 -1.97
C HIS A 573 -16.71 7.72 -1.07
N GLU A 574 -16.73 6.54 -0.47
CA GLU A 574 -17.85 6.06 0.35
C GLU A 574 -17.56 6.11 1.86
N ALA A 575 -16.58 6.94 2.26
CA ALA A 575 -16.14 7.08 3.65
C ALA A 575 -17.30 7.35 4.61
N GLY A 576 -18.15 8.34 4.32
CA GLY A 576 -19.24 8.74 5.21
C GLY A 576 -20.27 7.65 5.43
N HIS A 577 -20.63 6.92 4.37
CA HIS A 577 -21.56 5.78 4.50
C HIS A 577 -20.94 4.66 5.32
N ALA A 578 -19.68 4.27 5.02
CA ALA A 578 -19.00 3.17 5.73
C ALA A 578 -18.79 3.48 7.21
N ILE A 579 -18.44 4.73 7.55
CA ILE A 579 -18.29 5.18 8.97
C ILE A 579 -19.65 5.14 9.67
N ALA A 580 -20.71 5.61 9.03
CA ALA A 580 -22.07 5.53 9.60
C ALA A 580 -22.52 4.08 9.85
N ASP A 581 -22.26 3.17 8.89
CA ASP A 581 -22.60 1.75 9.02
C ASP A 581 -21.96 1.11 10.26
N VAL A 582 -20.68 1.44 10.51
CA VAL A 582 -19.98 0.95 11.69
C VAL A 582 -20.49 1.64 12.95
N LEU A 583 -20.58 2.98 12.99
CA LEU A 583 -21.01 3.71 14.19
C LEU A 583 -22.41 3.30 14.66
N PHE A 584 -23.33 2.93 13.76
CA PHE A 584 -24.68 2.50 14.10
C PHE A 584 -24.83 0.98 14.22
N GLY A 585 -23.78 0.20 13.95
CA GLY A 585 -23.77 -1.24 14.06
C GLY A 585 -24.57 -1.96 12.97
N ASP A 586 -24.80 -1.32 11.84
CA ASP A 586 -25.26 -1.98 10.61
C ASP A 586 -24.19 -2.95 10.11
N VAL A 587 -22.91 -2.64 10.41
CA VAL A 587 -21.74 -3.49 10.22
C VAL A 587 -20.99 -3.62 11.54
N ASN A 588 -20.63 -4.85 11.91
CA ASN A 588 -19.76 -5.11 13.07
C ASN A 588 -18.28 -4.90 12.64
N PRO A 589 -17.53 -4.00 13.30
CA PRO A 589 -16.12 -3.78 12.96
C PRO A 589 -15.30 -5.06 13.09
N SER A 590 -14.44 -5.32 12.10
CA SER A 590 -13.61 -6.53 12.05
C SER A 590 -12.17 -6.26 11.62
N GLY A 591 -11.83 -5.00 11.38
CA GLY A 591 -10.48 -4.60 11.02
C GLY A 591 -9.49 -4.80 12.17
N LYS A 592 -8.25 -5.16 11.82
CA LYS A 592 -7.13 -5.36 12.76
C LYS A 592 -5.93 -4.55 12.29
N LEU A 593 -5.22 -3.89 13.20
CA LEU A 593 -4.05 -3.08 12.87
C LEU A 593 -2.95 -3.90 12.18
N THR A 594 -2.36 -3.35 11.16
CA THR A 594 -1.21 -3.91 10.43
C THR A 594 0.08 -3.13 10.70
N THR A 595 -0.01 -2.19 11.65
CA THR A 595 1.12 -1.39 12.14
C THR A 595 0.86 -1.00 13.58
N SER A 596 1.92 -1.00 14.39
CA SER A 596 1.87 -0.66 15.81
C SER A 596 1.70 0.85 16.02
N PHE A 597 0.85 1.27 16.95
CA PHE A 597 0.66 2.67 17.34
C PHE A 597 1.60 3.03 18.48
N PRO A 598 2.50 4.00 18.33
CA PRO A 598 3.44 4.37 19.39
C PRO A 598 2.75 5.17 20.51
N ARG A 599 3.29 5.08 21.72
CA ARG A 599 2.95 6.00 22.83
C ARG A 599 3.71 7.31 22.69
N ASN A 600 4.91 7.26 22.14
CA ASN A 600 5.78 8.40 21.96
C ASN A 600 6.59 8.26 20.68
N VAL A 601 6.79 9.35 19.97
CA VAL A 601 7.59 9.36 18.73
C VAL A 601 9.03 8.86 18.97
N GLY A 602 9.55 9.00 20.18
CA GLY A 602 10.87 8.46 20.57
C GLY A 602 10.97 6.94 20.58
N GLN A 603 9.86 6.20 20.52
CA GLN A 603 9.88 4.74 20.40
C GLN A 603 10.17 4.25 18.97
N LEU A 604 10.06 5.14 17.96
CA LEU A 604 10.22 4.76 16.55
C LEU A 604 11.70 4.56 16.17
N PRO A 605 12.01 3.52 15.36
CA PRO A 605 11.11 2.56 14.75
C PRO A 605 10.50 1.58 15.75
N LEU A 606 9.19 1.28 15.59
CA LEU A 606 8.43 0.42 16.49
C LEU A 606 7.68 -0.65 15.68
N TYR A 607 7.88 -1.93 16.01
CA TYR A 607 7.28 -3.06 15.33
C TYR A 607 7.23 -4.29 16.23
N TYR A 608 6.23 -5.16 16.04
CA TYR A 608 5.96 -6.29 16.93
C TYR A 608 7.02 -7.41 16.84
N ASN A 609 7.64 -7.61 15.67
CA ASN A 609 8.61 -8.67 15.40
C ASN A 609 10.07 -8.23 15.65
N HIS A 610 10.28 -7.46 16.71
CA HIS A 610 11.63 -7.05 17.12
C HIS A 610 12.45 -8.23 17.66
N LYS A 611 13.76 -8.08 17.68
CA LYS A 611 14.67 -9.07 18.23
C LYS A 611 14.86 -8.86 19.74
N ASN A 612 15.08 -9.96 20.49
CA ASN A 612 15.53 -9.85 21.86
C ASN A 612 16.96 -9.27 21.91
N THR A 613 17.21 -8.47 22.94
CA THR A 613 18.57 -8.03 23.33
C THR A 613 19.17 -9.00 24.33
N GLY A 614 20.44 -8.84 24.67
CA GLY A 614 21.07 -9.61 25.76
C GLY A 614 20.53 -9.25 27.16
N ARG A 615 19.74 -8.18 27.28
CA ARG A 615 19.10 -7.72 28.53
C ARG A 615 17.63 -7.33 28.26
N PRO A 616 16.78 -8.30 27.90
CA PRO A 616 15.38 -8.02 27.60
C PRO A 616 14.65 -7.50 28.83
N HIS A 617 13.61 -6.70 28.59
CA HIS A 617 12.73 -6.19 29.62
C HIS A 617 11.27 -6.41 29.20
N PRO A 618 10.37 -6.85 30.08
CA PRO A 618 8.96 -7.00 29.71
C PRO A 618 8.39 -5.66 29.20
N ASP A 619 7.68 -5.71 28.09
CA ASP A 619 7.25 -4.52 27.37
C ASP A 619 6.39 -3.55 28.20
N GLU A 620 5.50 -4.05 29.07
CA GLU A 620 4.63 -3.25 29.93
C GLU A 620 5.28 -2.91 31.29
N ALA A 621 6.49 -3.40 31.57
CA ALA A 621 7.13 -3.16 32.86
C ALA A 621 7.67 -1.73 32.96
N PRO A 622 7.60 -1.13 34.16
CA PRO A 622 8.18 0.21 34.37
C PRO A 622 9.70 0.18 34.26
N TYR A 623 10.30 1.36 34.09
CA TYR A 623 11.74 1.52 33.99
C TYR A 623 12.52 0.70 35.03
N GLN A 624 13.55 0.02 34.55
CA GLN A 624 14.55 -0.67 35.34
C GLN A 624 15.94 -0.38 34.79
N LYS A 625 16.89 -0.04 35.66
CA LYS A 625 18.27 0.22 35.24
C LYS A 625 18.97 -1.06 34.79
N PHE A 626 19.85 -0.96 33.79
CA PHE A 626 20.67 -2.03 33.22
C PHE A 626 19.91 -3.07 32.35
N VAL A 627 18.70 -2.78 31.95
CA VAL A 627 17.94 -3.56 30.96
C VAL A 627 17.53 -2.67 29.77
N SER A 628 17.04 -3.28 28.67
CA SER A 628 16.65 -2.56 27.47
C SER A 628 15.24 -1.95 27.64
N CYS A 629 15.18 -0.74 28.18
CA CYS A 629 13.92 0.01 28.32
C CYS A 629 14.16 1.51 28.30
N TYR A 630 13.08 2.27 28.08
CA TYR A 630 13.07 3.74 28.19
C TYR A 630 12.87 4.16 29.65
N GLU A 631 13.35 5.36 30.01
CA GLU A 631 13.20 5.93 31.33
C GLU A 631 11.78 6.47 31.58
N ASP A 632 11.16 7.01 30.56
CA ASP A 632 9.96 7.86 30.62
C ASP A 632 8.72 7.24 29.96
N VAL A 633 8.87 6.12 29.25
CA VAL A 633 7.77 5.40 28.60
C VAL A 633 8.04 3.89 28.62
N VAL A 634 7.01 3.05 28.73
CA VAL A 634 7.14 1.59 28.61
C VAL A 634 7.50 1.20 27.17
N ASN A 635 8.14 0.05 26.97
CA ASN A 635 8.52 -0.43 25.62
C ASN A 635 7.30 -0.72 24.74
N ALA A 636 6.17 -1.09 25.37
CA ALA A 636 4.95 -1.45 24.68
C ALA A 636 4.39 -0.34 23.78
N PRO A 637 3.89 -0.67 22.57
CA PRO A 637 3.04 0.25 21.82
C PRO A 637 1.76 0.62 22.59
N LEU A 638 1.08 1.68 22.16
CA LEU A 638 -0.25 2.02 22.66
C LEU A 638 -1.28 0.98 22.17
N TYR A 639 -1.24 0.65 20.88
CA TYR A 639 -1.98 -0.45 20.27
C TYR A 639 -1.03 -1.30 19.44
N CYS A 640 -1.06 -2.61 19.65
CA CYS A 640 -0.12 -3.53 19.02
C CYS A 640 -0.60 -3.98 17.62
N PHE A 641 0.32 -4.56 16.85
CA PHE A 641 0.01 -5.24 15.60
C PHE A 641 -1.07 -6.33 15.81
N GLY A 642 -2.01 -6.42 14.88
CA GLY A 642 -3.12 -7.36 14.93
C GLY A 642 -4.28 -6.94 15.83
N TYR A 643 -4.16 -5.83 16.58
CA TYR A 643 -5.20 -5.36 17.51
C TYR A 643 -6.39 -4.74 16.77
N GLY A 644 -7.58 -4.98 17.29
CA GLY A 644 -8.84 -4.37 16.86
C GLY A 644 -10.01 -5.03 17.58
N LEU A 645 -10.95 -4.22 18.07
CA LEU A 645 -12.15 -4.65 18.80
C LEU A 645 -13.30 -4.93 17.82
N SER A 646 -14.28 -5.67 18.34
CA SER A 646 -15.57 -5.97 17.68
C SER A 646 -16.73 -5.60 18.62
N TYR A 647 -17.94 -5.53 18.09
CA TYR A 647 -19.18 -5.43 18.92
C TYR A 647 -19.60 -6.76 19.52
N THR A 648 -18.81 -7.81 19.31
CA THR A 648 -18.92 -9.10 19.97
C THR A 648 -17.57 -9.49 20.60
N THR A 649 -17.52 -10.60 21.31
CA THR A 649 -16.30 -11.10 21.96
C THR A 649 -15.99 -12.51 21.50
N PHE A 650 -14.70 -12.83 21.44
CA PHE A 650 -14.24 -14.16 21.04
C PHE A 650 -13.34 -14.78 22.13
N SER A 651 -13.46 -16.07 22.31
CA SER A 651 -12.56 -16.85 23.16
C SER A 651 -11.84 -17.91 22.33
N TYR A 652 -10.59 -18.19 22.72
CA TYR A 652 -9.70 -19.12 22.01
C TYR A 652 -9.38 -20.32 22.92
N SER A 653 -9.45 -21.54 22.38
CA SER A 653 -8.86 -22.70 23.02
C SER A 653 -7.34 -22.68 22.94
N ALA A 654 -6.65 -23.48 23.73
CA ALA A 654 -5.24 -23.75 23.50
C ALA A 654 -5.03 -24.41 22.12
N PRO A 655 -4.00 -24.00 21.35
CA PRO A 655 -3.70 -24.59 20.05
C PRO A 655 -3.27 -26.05 20.21
N GLN A 656 -3.68 -26.89 19.26
CA GLN A 656 -3.34 -28.31 19.21
C GLN A 656 -2.55 -28.60 17.95
N LEU A 657 -1.54 -29.45 18.05
CA LEU A 657 -0.73 -29.91 16.94
C LEU A 657 -1.14 -31.35 16.56
N SER A 658 -1.22 -31.65 15.25
CA SER A 658 -1.40 -33.04 14.78
C SER A 658 -0.20 -33.91 15.11
N SER A 659 0.99 -33.33 15.27
CA SER A 659 2.23 -33.91 15.74
C SER A 659 3.08 -32.83 16.40
N ASN A 660 3.76 -33.14 17.49
CA ASN A 660 4.74 -32.23 18.09
C ASN A 660 6.12 -32.25 17.42
N ARG A 661 6.28 -33.03 16.32
CA ARG A 661 7.49 -33.14 15.51
C ARG A 661 7.17 -32.85 14.05
N LEU A 662 8.00 -32.03 13.44
CA LEU A 662 7.96 -31.68 12.01
C LEU A 662 9.20 -32.22 11.32
N SER A 663 9.02 -33.30 10.58
CA SER A 663 10.09 -33.88 9.76
C SER A 663 10.33 -33.02 8.50
N LYS A 664 11.51 -33.20 7.89
CA LYS A 664 11.98 -32.38 6.75
C LYS A 664 10.99 -32.26 5.59
N GLU A 665 10.33 -33.34 5.22
CA GLU A 665 9.34 -33.37 4.12
C GLU A 665 7.90 -33.44 4.66
N GLY A 666 7.71 -33.26 5.97
CA GLY A 666 6.42 -33.39 6.64
C GLY A 666 5.63 -32.09 6.72
N SER A 667 4.43 -32.22 7.24
CA SER A 667 3.59 -31.08 7.63
C SER A 667 2.92 -31.34 8.98
N VAL A 668 2.64 -30.29 9.72
CA VAL A 668 1.90 -30.32 10.97
C VAL A 668 0.70 -29.39 10.86
N THR A 669 -0.49 -29.91 11.21
CA THR A 669 -1.69 -29.08 11.34
C THR A 669 -1.73 -28.47 12.74
N VAL A 670 -1.84 -27.15 12.80
CA VAL A 670 -2.13 -26.38 14.02
C VAL A 670 -3.60 -26.05 14.02
N SER A 671 -4.34 -26.43 15.05
CA SER A 671 -5.78 -26.17 15.14
C SER A 671 -6.14 -25.45 16.43
N VAL A 672 -7.12 -24.56 16.37
CA VAL A 672 -7.69 -23.83 17.50
C VAL A 672 -9.20 -23.74 17.35
N GLU A 673 -9.93 -23.82 18.46
CA GLU A 673 -11.35 -23.53 18.49
C GLU A 673 -11.55 -22.07 18.90
N VAL A 674 -12.33 -21.33 18.10
CA VAL A 674 -12.68 -19.95 18.36
C VAL A 674 -14.18 -19.87 18.55
N THR A 675 -14.62 -19.39 19.71
CA THR A 675 -16.02 -19.26 20.09
C THR A 675 -16.41 -17.79 20.13
N ASN A 676 -17.48 -17.43 19.43
CA ASN A 676 -18.12 -16.13 19.60
C ASN A 676 -18.95 -16.17 20.89
N THR A 677 -18.47 -15.48 21.92
CA THR A 677 -19.09 -15.47 23.28
C THR A 677 -20.08 -14.33 23.49
N GLY A 678 -20.27 -13.47 22.47
CA GLY A 678 -21.20 -12.35 22.54
C GLY A 678 -22.54 -12.65 21.86
N GLU A 679 -23.34 -11.61 21.68
CA GLU A 679 -24.73 -11.69 21.19
C GLU A 679 -24.89 -11.31 19.72
N ARG A 680 -23.80 -10.99 19.02
CA ARG A 680 -23.79 -10.56 17.59
C ARG A 680 -22.89 -11.47 16.78
N ASP A 681 -23.28 -11.72 15.54
CA ASP A 681 -22.39 -12.34 14.56
C ASP A 681 -21.18 -11.43 14.33
N GLY A 682 -20.00 -12.00 14.16
CA GLY A 682 -18.78 -11.23 13.96
C GLY A 682 -17.73 -11.98 13.17
N GLN A 683 -16.94 -11.22 12.43
CA GLN A 683 -15.72 -11.74 11.80
C GLN A 683 -14.56 -11.62 12.76
N GLU A 684 -13.78 -12.68 12.89
CA GLU A 684 -12.54 -12.70 13.66
C GLU A 684 -11.36 -13.04 12.74
N THR A 685 -10.23 -12.37 12.95
CA THR A 685 -8.97 -12.68 12.28
C THR A 685 -8.07 -13.46 13.23
N VAL A 686 -8.05 -14.77 13.04
CA VAL A 686 -7.18 -15.70 13.79
C VAL A 686 -5.78 -15.62 13.23
N GLN A 687 -4.79 -15.29 14.07
CA GLN A 687 -3.41 -15.03 13.67
C GLN A 687 -2.49 -16.10 14.25
N LEU A 688 -1.61 -16.66 13.41
CA LEU A 688 -0.60 -17.64 13.80
C LEU A 688 0.80 -17.03 13.67
N TYR A 689 1.53 -17.11 14.79
CA TYR A 689 2.92 -16.65 14.88
C TYR A 689 3.84 -17.79 15.26
N ILE A 690 5.11 -17.66 14.91
CA ILE A 690 6.18 -18.56 15.31
C ILE A 690 7.29 -17.80 16.05
N HIS A 691 7.99 -18.48 16.95
CA HIS A 691 9.25 -18.02 17.53
C HIS A 691 10.25 -19.18 17.52
N ASP A 692 11.38 -18.98 16.89
CA ASP A 692 12.53 -19.89 16.94
C ASP A 692 13.30 -19.64 18.25
N ILE A 693 13.28 -20.62 19.17
CA ILE A 693 13.78 -20.43 20.53
C ILE A 693 15.29 -20.32 20.55
N TYR A 694 15.97 -21.16 19.74
CA TYR A 694 17.44 -21.21 19.65
C TYR A 694 17.87 -21.41 18.21
N SER A 695 18.54 -20.42 17.65
CA SER A 695 19.05 -20.46 16.29
C SER A 695 20.47 -19.90 16.18
N SER A 696 21.13 -20.12 15.04
CA SER A 696 22.46 -19.62 14.77
C SER A 696 22.57 -18.09 14.68
N SER A 697 21.43 -17.39 14.54
CA SER A 697 21.32 -15.93 14.51
C SER A 697 20.17 -15.46 15.39
N THR A 698 20.29 -14.29 16.02
CA THR A 698 19.19 -13.72 16.82
C THR A 698 17.90 -13.58 16.00
N ARG A 699 16.86 -14.26 16.43
CA ARG A 699 15.55 -14.26 15.77
C ARG A 699 14.59 -13.27 16.42
N PRO A 700 13.55 -12.82 15.69
CA PRO A 700 12.45 -12.05 16.25
C PRO A 700 11.74 -12.80 17.40
N VAL A 701 11.21 -12.06 18.37
CA VAL A 701 10.41 -12.63 19.48
C VAL A 701 9.16 -13.36 18.98
N GLN A 702 8.69 -13.00 17.79
CA GLN A 702 7.60 -13.67 17.08
C GLN A 702 7.52 -13.16 15.64
N GLU A 703 7.00 -14.00 14.75
CA GLU A 703 6.83 -13.69 13.32
C GLU A 703 5.51 -14.27 12.84
N LEU A 704 4.68 -13.46 12.18
CA LEU A 704 3.43 -13.94 11.56
C LEU A 704 3.76 -14.96 10.46
N ARG A 705 3.04 -16.08 10.46
CA ARG A 705 3.18 -17.13 9.43
C ARG A 705 1.84 -17.66 8.92
N GLY A 706 0.74 -17.13 9.44
CA GLY A 706 -0.59 -17.48 8.96
C GLY A 706 -1.68 -16.63 9.57
N PHE A 707 -2.76 -16.46 8.84
CA PHE A 707 -3.99 -15.86 9.35
C PHE A 707 -5.22 -16.42 8.63
N ARG A 708 -6.35 -16.36 9.32
CA ARG A 708 -7.66 -16.74 8.75
C ARG A 708 -8.71 -15.78 9.26
N LYS A 709 -9.40 -15.10 8.35
CA LYS A 709 -10.58 -14.30 8.68
C LYS A 709 -11.82 -15.16 8.54
N VAL A 710 -12.55 -15.33 9.64
CA VAL A 710 -13.70 -16.25 9.72
C VAL A 710 -14.91 -15.55 10.29
N MET A 711 -16.11 -15.82 9.72
CA MET A 711 -17.39 -15.35 10.25
C MET A 711 -17.90 -16.37 11.27
N ILE A 712 -18.12 -15.97 12.52
CA ILE A 712 -18.62 -16.83 13.59
C ILE A 712 -19.93 -16.22 14.14
N LYS A 713 -21.02 -16.97 14.07
CA LYS A 713 -22.30 -16.52 14.59
C LYS A 713 -22.28 -16.48 16.13
N ALA A 714 -23.17 -15.65 16.68
CA ALA A 714 -23.34 -15.53 18.13
C ALA A 714 -23.54 -16.89 18.80
N GLY A 715 -22.70 -17.21 19.78
CA GLY A 715 -22.74 -18.47 20.52
C GLY A 715 -22.15 -19.69 19.79
N GLU A 716 -21.72 -19.55 18.52
CA GLU A 716 -21.11 -20.66 17.78
C GLU A 716 -19.59 -20.75 18.00
N THR A 717 -19.07 -21.96 17.86
CA THR A 717 -17.64 -22.28 17.86
C THR A 717 -17.22 -22.73 16.48
N GLN A 718 -16.11 -22.20 16.00
CA GLN A 718 -15.49 -22.61 14.73
C GLN A 718 -14.08 -23.11 14.96
N ARG A 719 -13.74 -24.28 14.39
CA ARG A 719 -12.37 -24.77 14.33
C ARG A 719 -11.63 -24.11 13.18
N VAL A 720 -10.48 -23.53 13.50
CA VAL A 720 -9.57 -22.88 12.53
C VAL A 720 -8.28 -23.68 12.46
N GLU A 721 -7.80 -23.95 11.25
CA GLU A 721 -6.62 -24.78 11.00
C GLU A 721 -5.60 -24.07 10.12
N PHE A 722 -4.32 -24.30 10.47
CA PHE A 722 -3.15 -23.90 9.69
C PHE A 722 -2.28 -25.11 9.43
N THR A 723 -1.65 -25.17 8.28
CA THR A 723 -0.65 -26.19 7.95
C THR A 723 0.72 -25.56 7.99
N LEU A 724 1.63 -26.09 8.78
CA LEU A 724 3.03 -25.69 8.84
C LEU A 724 3.93 -26.77 8.22
N THR A 725 4.88 -26.32 7.46
CA THR A 725 5.99 -27.09 6.87
C THR A 725 7.31 -26.50 7.31
N GLN A 726 8.45 -27.13 7.01
CA GLN A 726 9.74 -26.51 7.28
C GLN A 726 9.96 -25.23 6.46
N GLU A 727 9.28 -25.04 5.32
CA GLU A 727 9.35 -23.80 4.54
C GLU A 727 8.85 -22.60 5.34
N ASP A 728 7.83 -22.78 6.20
CA ASP A 728 7.26 -21.73 7.06
C ASP A 728 8.20 -21.32 8.21
N LEU A 729 9.16 -22.19 8.55
CA LEU A 729 10.16 -21.96 9.60
C LEU A 729 11.47 -21.39 9.07
N LYS A 730 11.67 -21.35 7.75
CA LYS A 730 12.91 -20.88 7.14
C LYS A 730 13.15 -19.39 7.32
N TYR A 731 14.44 -19.04 7.39
CA TYR A 731 14.94 -17.70 7.42
C TYR A 731 16.32 -17.61 6.76
N TYR A 732 16.79 -16.41 6.44
CA TYR A 732 18.15 -16.17 5.98
C TYR A 732 19.09 -16.05 7.18
N ASN A 733 20.05 -16.96 7.29
CA ASN A 733 21.06 -16.95 8.35
C ASN A 733 22.15 -15.88 8.13
N HIS A 734 23.22 -15.90 8.91
CA HIS A 734 24.33 -14.95 8.77
C HIS A 734 25.01 -15.02 7.41
N ASP A 735 25.12 -16.23 6.85
CA ASP A 735 25.76 -16.49 5.54
C ASP A 735 24.81 -16.24 4.35
N LEU A 736 23.58 -15.76 4.62
CA LEU A 736 22.49 -15.58 3.65
C LEU A 736 21.97 -16.89 3.05
N ASP A 737 22.17 -18.02 3.71
CA ASP A 737 21.52 -19.26 3.36
C ASP A 737 20.07 -19.27 3.87
N TYR A 738 19.14 -19.73 3.05
CA TYR A 738 17.71 -19.82 3.41
C TYR A 738 17.40 -21.18 4.02
N VAL A 739 17.43 -21.26 5.35
CA VAL A 739 17.46 -22.50 6.13
C VAL A 739 16.35 -22.60 7.16
N CYS A 740 15.88 -23.83 7.46
CA CYS A 740 15.19 -24.20 8.68
C CYS A 740 16.20 -24.95 9.56
N GLU A 741 16.44 -24.46 10.76
CA GLU A 741 17.34 -25.10 11.72
C GLU A 741 16.58 -26.10 12.60
N PRO A 742 17.14 -27.29 12.89
CA PRO A 742 16.54 -28.22 13.84
C PRO A 742 16.47 -27.61 15.24
N GLY A 743 15.35 -27.78 15.91
CA GLY A 743 15.17 -27.22 17.25
C GLY A 743 13.70 -27.06 17.64
N ASP A 744 13.49 -26.42 18.78
CA ASP A 744 12.15 -26.16 19.31
C ASP A 744 11.66 -24.76 18.92
N TYR A 745 10.43 -24.71 18.44
CA TYR A 745 9.71 -23.52 18.03
C TYR A 745 8.47 -23.33 18.92
N GLU A 746 8.23 -22.11 19.39
CA GLU A 746 6.93 -21.74 19.95
C GLU A 746 5.98 -21.41 18.80
N ILE A 747 4.86 -22.12 18.72
CA ILE A 747 3.74 -21.81 17.83
C ILE A 747 2.68 -21.10 18.66
N MET A 748 2.31 -19.90 18.22
CA MET A 748 1.42 -19.00 18.94
C MET A 748 0.18 -18.71 18.09
N VAL A 749 -1.01 -18.84 18.66
CA VAL A 749 -2.28 -18.54 17.95
C VAL A 749 -3.15 -17.63 18.84
N GLY A 750 -3.69 -16.58 18.23
CA GLY A 750 -4.55 -15.65 18.97
C GLY A 750 -5.18 -14.56 18.10
N SER A 751 -5.72 -13.54 18.77
CA SER A 751 -6.45 -12.43 18.16
C SER A 751 -5.55 -11.27 17.70
N ASN A 752 -4.34 -11.19 18.24
CA ASN A 752 -3.30 -10.20 17.93
C ASN A 752 -1.93 -10.71 18.42
N CYS A 753 -0.86 -9.97 18.19
CA CYS A 753 0.49 -10.40 18.55
C CYS A 753 0.76 -10.52 20.07
N ARG A 754 -0.14 -10.08 20.94
CA ARG A 754 -0.01 -10.17 22.41
C ARG A 754 -0.96 -11.18 23.04
N ASP A 755 -2.20 -11.21 22.57
CA ASP A 755 -3.24 -12.12 23.07
C ASP A 755 -3.15 -13.45 22.34
N VAL A 756 -2.15 -14.26 22.68
CA VAL A 756 -1.84 -15.55 22.03
C VAL A 756 -1.78 -16.69 23.05
N GLN A 757 -2.17 -17.88 22.61
CA GLN A 757 -1.93 -19.16 23.27
C GLN A 757 -0.77 -19.87 22.58
N LYS A 758 0.04 -20.61 23.35
CA LYS A 758 1.31 -21.20 22.86
C LYS A 758 1.34 -22.72 22.94
N VAL A 759 2.05 -23.34 21.99
CA VAL A 759 2.42 -24.76 22.02
C VAL A 759 3.80 -24.95 21.37
N THR A 760 4.56 -25.95 21.82
CA THR A 760 5.90 -26.22 21.28
C THR A 760 5.85 -27.24 20.14
N LEU A 761 6.58 -26.96 19.07
CA LEU A 761 6.82 -27.82 17.90
C LEU A 761 8.33 -28.03 17.76
N THR A 762 8.78 -29.27 17.62
CA THR A 762 10.18 -29.59 17.35
C THR A 762 10.37 -29.85 15.86
N ALA A 763 11.22 -29.09 15.17
CA ALA A 763 11.67 -29.36 13.79
C ALA A 763 12.90 -30.28 13.80
N GLU A 764 12.93 -31.28 12.85
CA GLU A 764 13.98 -32.30 12.72
C GLU A 764 15.00 -31.98 11.61
#